data_1c6c378e9c11d3bd4af5a265f942e2a9
#
_entry.id   1c6c378e9c11d3bd4af5a265f942e2a9
#
_cell.length_a   1.000
_cell.length_b   1.000
_cell.length_c   1.000
_cell.angle_alpha   90.00
_cell.angle_beta   90.00
_cell.angle_gamma   90.00
#
_symmetry.space_group_name_H-M   'P 1'
#
loop_
_entity.id
_entity.type
_entity.pdbx_description
1 polymer ?
#
loop_
_entity_poly.entity_id
_entity_poly.type
_entity_poly.pdbx_seq_one_letter_code
_entity_poly.pdbx_strand_id
1 'polypeptide(L)'
;MIKQTLNILFSTKMMLLLFILLGVGAAVATFIENDYGTSTARVVVYNHWWYEIVLTLSIVNLSGLIVRRKMWKHKAKFIFHLAFIVMLIGASMTRYIGYEGVMHIKEGQTQSDMISLEPYIQVTIEYKDKKYYSEFQKEFGAIGDNSFNYDVQFANKNLNLKLDKYTFSKKGSSTMNLIATKITIDGESQIAKLIGQRASPGITKNLTFKNNIKVYLSYGSKQLSVPFAIRLNDFQLDRYPGSMSPSSYASEVTLIDKANNVEYDYRIYMNSTLKYANYQFFQSSYDQDEKGTILSVNNDPGTLPTYIGYFLLTLGLFMNMFDKKSRFLKLIKYTKQFNSIAIIAILMAFIQNPLSASAVDGLKTNNIVNYLESYKNNSKETVKLFSKLVTQSNMGRMKPLDSLNHEILNKLTRKNSFLGMNANQVVMGMMSNPDIWRSIKMLKVKTPKLKKVLGVEKSRTHISFGEIFSKDGDYKLRDYINKATSMNPNKRGTFERDVIKLDERLNIAYMVYYGNLFKIFPRPNDGHDHGVKDKWYNPLDAMSEFHEKDKKIVQMLVRGFINGVVTSKFDEASKYVNLISEYQQKVGKAVVPDQDVINSEILFNKLNIFSKLTIAYIIVGLILFIVSFLTVFNKKWHSSKINTVFFVILAVLFAAHTFGMGHRWYVSGHAPWSDTYESLVYIAWSAMFAGVVFFRKSLMALSATVVMAGIFMFTAHLTGIDPQITNLVPVLKSYWLTIHVSIITGSYGFLAIGAMLGFMALILFIFRTPNKPHIDSTIKQITAINEAALIIGIAALVVGNFIGGVWANESWGRYWGWDPKETWAYISIIVYAFVLHLRIVPKLNTPFFFAAASTLAFASILMTYFGVNFYLSGMHSYATGDPVPVPSWVYILTVFVFILIGLASRKKDLGKLKL
;
A
#
# COMPACT_ATOMS: atom_id res chain seq x y z
N MET A 1 -43.91 -26.09 -8.69
CA MET A 1 -42.97 -25.10 -9.24
C MET A 1 -42.41 -24.19 -8.17
N ILE A 2 -43.16 -23.37 -7.46
CA ILE A 2 -42.69 -22.41 -6.42
C ILE A 2 -41.83 -23.09 -5.35
N LYS A 3 -42.25 -24.24 -4.78
CA LYS A 3 -41.46 -24.92 -3.73
C LYS A 3 -40.11 -25.45 -4.24
N GLN A 4 -40.00 -25.83 -5.50
CA GLN A 4 -38.74 -26.27 -6.12
C GLN A 4 -37.83 -25.06 -6.34
N THR A 5 -38.33 -23.93 -6.85
CA THR A 5 -37.59 -22.70 -7.06
C THR A 5 -37.03 -22.17 -5.73
N LEU A 6 -37.82 -22.11 -4.65
CA LEU A 6 -37.38 -21.73 -3.31
C LEU A 6 -36.33 -22.69 -2.73
N ASN A 7 -36.41 -24.00 -3.07
CA ASN A 7 -35.39 -24.96 -2.64
C ASN A 7 -34.05 -24.76 -3.33
N ILE A 8 -34.03 -24.36 -4.59
CA ILE A 8 -32.81 -24.00 -5.32
C ILE A 8 -32.27 -22.67 -4.79
N LEU A 9 -33.13 -21.65 -4.70
CA LEU A 9 -32.76 -20.31 -4.29
C LEU A 9 -32.14 -20.28 -2.88
N PHE A 10 -32.70 -21.00 -1.91
CA PHE A 10 -32.21 -21.06 -0.52
C PHE A 10 -31.22 -22.22 -0.31
N SER A 11 -30.48 -22.61 -1.34
CA SER A 11 -29.49 -23.68 -1.24
C SER A 11 -28.09 -23.18 -1.03
N THR A 12 -27.23 -23.98 -0.38
CA THR A 12 -25.80 -23.73 -0.25
C THR A 12 -25.06 -23.74 -1.60
N LYS A 13 -25.58 -24.49 -2.58
CA LYS A 13 -25.03 -24.50 -3.94
C LYS A 13 -25.21 -23.14 -4.61
N MET A 14 -26.40 -22.52 -4.46
CA MET A 14 -26.68 -21.17 -4.94
C MET A 14 -25.79 -20.16 -4.26
N MET A 15 -25.59 -20.23 -2.94
CA MET A 15 -24.67 -19.38 -2.21
C MET A 15 -23.24 -19.42 -2.78
N LEU A 16 -22.71 -20.63 -3.05
CA LEU A 16 -21.37 -20.76 -3.64
C LEU A 16 -21.29 -20.20 -5.06
N LEU A 17 -22.34 -20.37 -5.86
CA LEU A 17 -22.43 -19.77 -7.20
C LEU A 17 -22.43 -18.25 -7.12
N LEU A 18 -23.22 -17.67 -6.21
CA LEU A 18 -23.27 -16.22 -5.99
C LEU A 18 -21.92 -15.66 -5.53
N PHE A 19 -21.20 -16.37 -4.67
CA PHE A 19 -19.83 -15.97 -4.29
C PHE A 19 -18.89 -15.91 -5.50
N ILE A 20 -18.97 -16.90 -6.40
CA ILE A 20 -18.16 -16.89 -7.63
C ILE A 20 -18.55 -15.70 -8.53
N LEU A 21 -19.85 -15.48 -8.75
CA LEU A 21 -20.33 -14.38 -9.60
C LEU A 21 -19.93 -13.01 -9.04
N LEU A 22 -20.07 -12.79 -7.73
CA LEU A 22 -19.65 -11.55 -7.06
C LEU A 22 -18.14 -11.34 -7.18
N GLY A 23 -17.36 -12.38 -6.86
CA GLY A 23 -15.90 -12.29 -6.87
C GLY A 23 -15.33 -12.09 -8.27
N VAL A 24 -15.80 -12.85 -9.25
CA VAL A 24 -15.34 -12.75 -10.66
C VAL A 24 -15.79 -11.42 -11.27
N GLY A 25 -17.05 -11.01 -11.05
CA GLY A 25 -17.56 -9.72 -11.54
C GLY A 25 -16.74 -8.55 -11.01
N ALA A 26 -16.49 -8.53 -9.70
CA ALA A 26 -15.67 -7.50 -9.08
C ALA A 26 -14.20 -7.52 -9.59
N ALA A 27 -13.61 -8.71 -9.78
CA ALA A 27 -12.26 -8.84 -10.32
C ALA A 27 -12.16 -8.29 -11.76
N VAL A 28 -13.09 -8.66 -12.63
CA VAL A 28 -13.14 -8.16 -14.01
C VAL A 28 -13.29 -6.63 -14.03
N ALA A 29 -14.11 -6.06 -13.13
CA ALA A 29 -14.30 -4.63 -13.02
C ALA A 29 -12.99 -3.88 -12.74
N THR A 30 -12.11 -4.41 -11.88
CA THR A 30 -10.82 -3.75 -11.58
C THR A 30 -9.87 -3.70 -12.78
N PHE A 31 -9.89 -4.70 -13.65
CA PHE A 31 -9.11 -4.68 -14.90
C PHE A 31 -9.73 -3.72 -15.94
N ILE A 32 -11.07 -3.68 -16.05
CA ILE A 32 -11.77 -2.68 -16.87
C ILE A 32 -11.43 -1.27 -16.38
N GLU A 33 -11.40 -1.04 -15.07
CA GLU A 33 -11.03 0.25 -14.50
C GLU A 33 -9.60 0.65 -14.85
N ASN A 34 -8.65 -0.28 -14.76
CA ASN A 34 -7.25 -0.02 -15.13
C ASN A 34 -7.09 0.38 -16.59
N ASP A 35 -7.79 -0.29 -17.50
CA ASP A 35 -7.64 -0.11 -18.94
C ASP A 35 -8.48 1.06 -19.48
N TYR A 36 -9.70 1.24 -18.96
CA TYR A 36 -10.72 2.14 -19.50
C TYR A 36 -11.22 3.20 -18.50
N GLY A 37 -10.73 3.18 -17.26
CA GLY A 37 -11.11 4.15 -16.21
C GLY A 37 -12.32 3.76 -15.38
N THR A 38 -12.47 4.43 -14.22
CA THR A 38 -13.48 4.14 -13.19
C THR A 38 -14.92 4.23 -13.70
N SER A 39 -15.26 5.24 -14.51
CA SER A 39 -16.61 5.40 -15.09
C SER A 39 -17.00 4.20 -15.93
N THR A 40 -16.07 3.64 -16.71
CA THR A 40 -16.35 2.45 -17.53
C THR A 40 -16.62 1.22 -16.67
N ALA A 41 -15.84 1.00 -15.61
CA ALA A 41 -16.06 -0.11 -14.68
C ALA A 41 -17.41 -0.01 -13.97
N ARG A 42 -17.85 1.20 -13.63
CA ARG A 42 -19.18 1.47 -13.06
C ARG A 42 -20.28 1.11 -14.04
N VAL A 43 -20.22 1.62 -15.27
CA VAL A 43 -21.25 1.40 -16.32
C VAL A 43 -21.37 -0.09 -16.66
N VAL A 44 -20.25 -0.82 -16.77
CA VAL A 44 -20.26 -2.20 -17.26
C VAL A 44 -20.55 -3.22 -16.14
N VAL A 45 -20.11 -2.94 -14.89
CA VAL A 45 -20.20 -3.89 -13.79
C VAL A 45 -20.93 -3.32 -12.59
N TYR A 46 -20.33 -2.37 -11.87
CA TYR A 46 -20.83 -2.01 -10.53
C TYR A 46 -22.23 -1.38 -10.54
N ASN A 47 -22.56 -0.59 -11.54
CA ASN A 47 -23.86 0.05 -11.70
C ASN A 47 -24.76 -0.65 -12.73
N HIS A 48 -24.32 -1.80 -13.27
CA HIS A 48 -25.09 -2.54 -14.26
C HIS A 48 -26.12 -3.46 -13.60
N TRP A 49 -27.30 -3.55 -14.19
CA TRP A 49 -28.44 -4.32 -13.66
C TRP A 49 -28.13 -5.79 -13.31
N TRP A 50 -27.25 -6.48 -14.06
CA TRP A 50 -26.92 -7.86 -13.79
C TRP A 50 -26.17 -8.03 -12.45
N TYR A 51 -25.28 -7.10 -12.08
CA TYR A 51 -24.53 -7.15 -10.82
C TYR A 51 -25.44 -6.82 -9.63
N GLU A 52 -26.39 -5.90 -9.83
CA GLU A 52 -27.45 -5.60 -8.86
C GLU A 52 -28.35 -6.81 -8.58
N ILE A 53 -28.71 -7.56 -9.63
CA ILE A 53 -29.47 -8.81 -9.46
C ILE A 53 -28.65 -9.82 -8.65
N VAL A 54 -27.35 -9.97 -8.89
CA VAL A 54 -26.49 -10.89 -8.14
C VAL A 54 -26.41 -10.48 -6.66
N LEU A 55 -26.28 -9.18 -6.36
CA LEU A 55 -26.32 -8.65 -5.00
C LEU A 55 -27.66 -8.90 -4.32
N THR A 56 -28.76 -8.61 -5.00
CA THR A 56 -30.13 -8.84 -4.49
C THR A 56 -30.38 -10.32 -4.22
N LEU A 57 -30.02 -11.20 -5.16
CA LEU A 57 -30.12 -12.65 -4.98
C LEU A 57 -29.26 -13.14 -3.80
N SER A 58 -28.14 -12.50 -3.53
CA SER A 58 -27.29 -12.82 -2.38
C SER A 58 -27.97 -12.49 -1.05
N ILE A 59 -28.69 -11.35 -0.96
CA ILE A 59 -29.51 -11.01 0.20
C ILE A 59 -30.65 -12.04 0.39
N VAL A 60 -31.37 -12.34 -0.68
CA VAL A 60 -32.50 -13.28 -0.66
C VAL A 60 -32.02 -14.68 -0.28
N ASN A 61 -30.92 -15.16 -0.87
CA ASN A 61 -30.33 -16.46 -0.52
C ASN A 61 -29.90 -16.51 0.95
N LEU A 62 -29.19 -15.47 1.42
CA LEU A 62 -28.73 -15.41 2.82
C LEU A 62 -29.90 -15.39 3.80
N SER A 63 -30.92 -14.58 3.54
CA SER A 63 -32.14 -14.51 4.34
C SER A 63 -32.84 -15.88 4.40
N GLY A 64 -32.97 -16.54 3.24
CA GLY A 64 -33.53 -17.89 3.16
C GLY A 64 -32.69 -18.93 3.91
N LEU A 65 -31.37 -18.83 3.88
CA LEU A 65 -30.48 -19.74 4.63
C LEU A 65 -30.57 -19.50 6.14
N ILE A 66 -30.70 -18.24 6.59
CA ILE A 66 -30.90 -17.89 8.00
C ILE A 66 -32.17 -18.56 8.53
N VAL A 67 -33.28 -18.46 7.78
CA VAL A 67 -34.56 -19.05 8.15
C VAL A 67 -34.49 -20.58 8.11
N ARG A 68 -34.04 -21.15 6.98
CA ARG A 68 -34.04 -22.62 6.74
C ARG A 68 -33.12 -23.36 7.72
N ARG A 69 -31.99 -22.75 8.10
CA ARG A 69 -31.04 -23.34 9.05
C ARG A 69 -31.31 -22.96 10.49
N LYS A 70 -32.38 -22.20 10.78
CA LYS A 70 -32.77 -21.72 12.12
C LYS A 70 -31.59 -21.10 12.83
N MET A 71 -30.85 -20.18 12.13
CA MET A 71 -29.58 -19.64 12.64
C MET A 71 -29.75 -18.86 13.94
N TRP A 72 -30.97 -18.32 14.23
CA TRP A 72 -31.31 -17.65 15.48
C TRP A 72 -31.12 -18.51 16.74
N LYS A 73 -31.10 -19.85 16.61
CA LYS A 73 -30.74 -20.73 17.73
C LYS A 73 -29.25 -20.61 18.15
N HIS A 74 -28.40 -19.98 17.34
CA HIS A 74 -26.99 -19.73 17.57
C HIS A 74 -26.71 -18.22 17.44
N LYS A 75 -26.91 -17.47 18.55
CA LYS A 75 -26.88 -15.99 18.58
C LYS A 75 -25.69 -15.40 17.83
N ALA A 76 -24.48 -15.89 18.08
CA ALA A 76 -23.27 -15.40 17.41
C ALA A 76 -23.33 -15.52 15.88
N LYS A 77 -23.74 -16.70 15.37
CA LYS A 77 -23.90 -16.91 13.92
C LYS A 77 -25.00 -16.06 13.33
N PHE A 78 -26.12 -15.93 14.04
CA PHE A 78 -27.25 -15.13 13.58
C PHE A 78 -26.86 -13.67 13.44
N ILE A 79 -26.29 -13.07 14.48
CA ILE A 79 -25.86 -11.65 14.48
C ILE A 79 -24.85 -11.41 13.36
N PHE A 80 -23.86 -12.28 13.21
CA PHE A 80 -22.85 -12.18 12.15
C PHE A 80 -23.45 -12.19 10.74
N HIS A 81 -24.39 -13.11 10.45
CA HIS A 81 -24.99 -13.18 9.09
C HIS A 81 -26.04 -12.09 8.87
N LEU A 82 -26.77 -11.67 9.91
CA LEU A 82 -27.72 -10.56 9.85
C LEU A 82 -27.00 -9.24 9.52
N ALA A 83 -25.80 -9.05 10.02
CA ALA A 83 -24.99 -7.89 9.76
C ALA A 83 -24.80 -7.60 8.26
N PHE A 84 -24.59 -8.64 7.44
CA PHE A 84 -24.45 -8.46 5.98
C PHE A 84 -25.74 -7.96 5.33
N ILE A 85 -26.91 -8.40 5.82
CA ILE A 85 -28.20 -7.91 5.31
C ILE A 85 -28.35 -6.42 5.66
N VAL A 86 -28.05 -6.04 6.90
CA VAL A 86 -28.13 -4.64 7.35
C VAL A 86 -27.17 -3.75 6.56
N MET A 87 -25.93 -4.19 6.33
CA MET A 87 -24.96 -3.46 5.51
C MET A 87 -25.44 -3.27 4.07
N LEU A 88 -25.99 -4.32 3.45
CA LEU A 88 -26.48 -4.24 2.07
C LEU A 88 -27.71 -3.35 1.94
N ILE A 89 -28.56 -3.29 2.99
CA ILE A 89 -29.65 -2.29 3.04
C ILE A 89 -29.08 -0.88 3.13
N GLY A 90 -28.10 -0.63 4.01
CA GLY A 90 -27.41 0.66 4.08
C GLY A 90 -26.76 1.06 2.75
N ALA A 91 -26.04 0.15 2.11
CA ALA A 91 -25.43 0.37 0.80
C ALA A 91 -26.47 0.68 -0.30
N SER A 92 -27.67 0.08 -0.24
CA SER A 92 -28.76 0.39 -1.14
C SER A 92 -29.31 1.81 -0.89
N MET A 93 -29.44 2.23 0.37
CA MET A 93 -29.86 3.59 0.71
C MET A 93 -28.84 4.63 0.21
N THR A 94 -27.56 4.42 0.41
CA THR A 94 -26.47 5.26 -0.14
C THR A 94 -26.60 5.37 -1.65
N ARG A 95 -26.79 4.26 -2.35
CA ARG A 95 -26.82 4.20 -3.80
C ARG A 95 -28.01 4.91 -4.43
N TYR A 96 -29.21 4.78 -3.84
CA TYR A 96 -30.45 5.24 -4.45
C TYR A 96 -30.97 6.57 -3.86
N ILE A 97 -30.52 6.95 -2.66
CA ILE A 97 -31.00 8.13 -1.95
C ILE A 97 -29.86 9.13 -1.70
N GLY A 98 -28.65 8.62 -1.42
CA GLY A 98 -27.48 9.45 -1.17
C GLY A 98 -27.00 10.22 -2.40
N TYR A 99 -26.35 11.35 -2.19
CA TYR A 99 -25.69 12.13 -3.23
C TYR A 99 -24.44 12.83 -2.71
N GLU A 100 -23.52 13.10 -3.62
CA GLU A 100 -22.23 13.71 -3.33
C GLU A 100 -22.03 14.98 -4.18
N GLY A 101 -21.32 15.96 -3.64
CA GLY A 101 -20.98 17.18 -4.36
C GLY A 101 -19.61 17.71 -3.96
N VAL A 102 -19.21 18.78 -4.64
CA VAL A 102 -17.99 19.55 -4.38
C VAL A 102 -18.35 21.01 -4.18
N MET A 103 -17.93 21.57 -3.06
CA MET A 103 -18.11 22.97 -2.71
C MET A 103 -16.75 23.67 -2.72
N HIS A 104 -16.62 24.74 -3.51
CA HIS A 104 -15.42 25.55 -3.60
C HIS A 104 -15.66 26.89 -2.93
N ILE A 105 -14.83 27.28 -1.98
CA ILE A 105 -14.98 28.52 -1.20
C ILE A 105 -13.63 29.23 -1.14
N LYS A 106 -13.59 30.49 -1.54
CA LYS A 106 -12.46 31.39 -1.34
C LYS A 106 -12.50 32.02 0.06
N GLU A 107 -11.33 32.40 0.60
CA GLU A 107 -11.26 33.12 1.87
C GLU A 107 -12.16 34.37 1.89
N GLY A 108 -12.89 34.54 2.99
CA GLY A 108 -13.87 35.59 3.19
C GLY A 108 -15.21 35.37 2.48
N GLN A 109 -15.34 34.38 1.59
CA GLN A 109 -16.61 34.11 0.89
C GLN A 109 -17.50 33.15 1.69
N THR A 110 -18.80 33.31 1.47
CA THR A 110 -19.85 32.45 2.03
C THR A 110 -20.52 31.70 0.89
N GLN A 111 -20.68 30.39 1.00
CA GLN A 111 -21.22 29.55 -0.07
C GLN A 111 -22.28 28.60 0.48
N SER A 112 -23.37 28.43 -0.24
CA SER A 112 -24.42 27.43 0.00
C SER A 112 -24.58 26.48 -1.19
N ASP A 113 -23.93 26.79 -2.32
CA ASP A 113 -24.03 26.02 -3.54
C ASP A 113 -22.84 25.07 -3.70
N MET A 114 -23.12 23.90 -4.27
CA MET A 114 -22.11 22.90 -4.63
C MET A 114 -22.44 22.33 -6.02
N ILE A 115 -21.45 21.72 -6.66
CA ILE A 115 -21.67 20.97 -7.91
C ILE A 115 -21.76 19.48 -7.59
N SER A 116 -22.69 18.77 -8.24
CA SER A 116 -22.84 17.31 -8.07
C SER A 116 -21.59 16.57 -8.51
N LEU A 117 -21.28 15.47 -7.85
CA LEU A 117 -20.19 14.61 -8.29
C LEU A 117 -20.60 13.81 -9.54
N GLU A 118 -21.84 13.35 -9.59
CA GLU A 118 -22.36 12.58 -10.74
C GLU A 118 -22.76 13.50 -11.90
N PRO A 119 -22.52 13.07 -13.16
CA PRO A 119 -22.88 13.86 -14.32
C PRO A 119 -24.34 13.68 -14.74
N TYR A 120 -24.94 14.74 -15.24
CA TYR A 120 -26.31 14.81 -15.74
C TYR A 120 -26.32 15.35 -17.16
N ILE A 121 -27.29 14.90 -17.97
CA ILE A 121 -27.73 15.63 -19.16
C ILE A 121 -28.80 16.59 -18.69
N GLN A 122 -28.57 17.87 -18.88
CA GLN A 122 -29.44 18.96 -18.43
C GLN A 122 -30.00 19.67 -19.67
N VAL A 123 -31.32 19.86 -19.69
CA VAL A 123 -32.06 20.46 -20.80
C VAL A 123 -32.89 21.62 -20.28
N THR A 124 -32.72 22.80 -20.88
CA THR A 124 -33.58 23.94 -20.66
C THR A 124 -34.25 24.34 -22.00
N ILE A 125 -35.56 24.43 -22.03
CA ILE A 125 -36.32 24.78 -23.21
C ILE A 125 -36.99 26.14 -22.96
N GLU A 126 -36.71 27.12 -23.80
CA GLU A 126 -37.38 28.42 -23.79
C GLU A 126 -38.43 28.44 -24.93
N TYR A 127 -39.68 28.60 -24.56
CA TYR A 127 -40.81 28.69 -25.50
C TYR A 127 -41.90 29.63 -24.96
N LYS A 128 -42.31 30.66 -25.73
CA LYS A 128 -43.33 31.64 -25.36
C LYS A 128 -43.08 32.24 -23.97
N ASP A 129 -41.86 32.75 -23.73
CA ASP A 129 -41.39 33.39 -22.49
C ASP A 129 -41.43 32.50 -21.22
N LYS A 130 -41.68 31.21 -21.43
CA LYS A 130 -41.58 30.20 -20.35
C LYS A 130 -40.34 29.36 -20.50
N LYS A 131 -39.70 29.01 -19.36
CA LYS A 131 -38.57 28.10 -19.30
C LYS A 131 -39.04 26.79 -18.69
N TYR A 132 -38.72 25.69 -19.38
CA TYR A 132 -38.96 24.33 -18.93
C TYR A 132 -37.60 23.68 -18.70
N TYR A 133 -37.38 23.10 -17.51
CA TYR A 133 -36.14 22.44 -17.15
C TYR A 133 -36.39 20.95 -16.94
N SER A 134 -35.47 20.12 -17.44
CA SER A 134 -35.47 18.70 -17.21
C SER A 134 -34.03 18.17 -17.17
N GLU A 135 -33.82 17.13 -16.41
CA GLU A 135 -32.49 16.50 -16.27
C GLU A 135 -32.62 15.00 -16.06
N PHE A 136 -31.57 14.26 -16.43
CA PHE A 136 -31.41 12.87 -16.05
C PHE A 136 -29.95 12.52 -15.88
N GLN A 137 -29.66 11.64 -14.90
CA GLN A 137 -28.33 11.15 -14.63
C GLN A 137 -27.93 10.14 -15.71
N LYS A 138 -26.77 10.33 -16.33
CA LYS A 138 -26.19 9.37 -17.26
C LYS A 138 -24.67 9.39 -17.16
N GLU A 139 -24.07 8.24 -16.83
CA GLU A 139 -22.64 8.02 -16.88
C GLU A 139 -22.31 7.24 -18.16
N PHE A 140 -21.19 7.60 -18.83
CA PHE A 140 -20.75 6.99 -20.07
C PHE A 140 -19.46 6.22 -19.84
N GLY A 141 -19.35 5.03 -20.49
CA GLY A 141 -18.15 4.21 -20.47
C GLY A 141 -17.47 4.13 -21.82
N ALA A 142 -16.15 3.91 -21.85
CA ALA A 142 -15.42 3.70 -23.10
C ALA A 142 -15.89 2.43 -23.84
N ILE A 143 -16.40 1.46 -23.09
CA ILE A 143 -17.07 0.24 -23.58
C ILE A 143 -18.39 0.06 -22.83
N GLY A 144 -19.28 -0.77 -23.36
CA GLY A 144 -20.60 -1.04 -22.77
C GLY A 144 -21.72 -0.26 -23.49
N ASP A 145 -22.94 -0.38 -22.96
CA ASP A 145 -24.12 0.28 -23.53
C ASP A 145 -24.25 1.71 -23.01
N ASN A 146 -23.95 2.67 -23.87
CA ASN A 146 -24.09 4.09 -23.62
C ASN A 146 -25.44 4.67 -24.13
N SER A 147 -26.33 3.86 -24.72
CA SER A 147 -27.58 4.32 -25.30
C SER A 147 -28.48 5.00 -24.27
N PHE A 148 -29.19 6.00 -24.71
CA PHE A 148 -30.30 6.61 -23.99
C PHE A 148 -31.33 7.11 -24.96
N ASN A 149 -32.58 7.13 -24.52
CA ASN A 149 -33.73 7.75 -25.18
C ASN A 149 -34.59 8.38 -24.09
N TYR A 150 -34.68 9.71 -24.10
CA TYR A 150 -35.33 10.48 -23.04
C TYR A 150 -36.27 11.50 -23.61
N ASP A 151 -37.52 11.54 -23.13
CA ASP A 151 -38.59 12.41 -23.58
C ASP A 151 -38.87 13.51 -22.55
N VAL A 152 -38.93 14.75 -23.00
CA VAL A 152 -39.23 15.93 -22.19
C VAL A 152 -40.53 16.56 -22.69
N GLN A 153 -41.54 16.57 -21.84
CA GLN A 153 -42.84 17.22 -22.16
C GLN A 153 -42.79 18.72 -21.85
N PHE A 154 -43.21 19.56 -22.78
CA PHE A 154 -43.30 21.02 -22.57
C PHE A 154 -44.41 21.59 -23.42
N ALA A 155 -45.27 22.44 -22.87
CA ALA A 155 -46.34 23.17 -23.56
C ALA A 155 -47.12 22.31 -24.60
N ASN A 156 -47.54 21.09 -24.23
CA ASN A 156 -48.20 20.11 -25.08
C ASN A 156 -47.37 19.60 -26.28
N LYS A 157 -46.06 19.75 -26.23
CA LYS A 157 -45.07 19.23 -27.19
C LYS A 157 -44.12 18.24 -26.50
N ASN A 158 -43.54 17.39 -27.34
CA ASN A 158 -42.52 16.43 -26.87
C ASN A 158 -41.15 16.75 -27.51
N LEU A 159 -40.13 16.85 -26.67
CA LEU A 159 -38.72 16.87 -27.09
C LEU A 159 -38.15 15.51 -26.81
N ASN A 160 -37.64 14.82 -27.83
CA ASN A 160 -36.95 13.55 -27.68
C ASN A 160 -35.45 13.74 -27.79
N LEU A 161 -34.70 13.19 -26.82
CA LEU A 161 -33.25 13.14 -26.78
C LEU A 161 -32.78 11.72 -26.98
N LYS A 162 -31.99 11.48 -28.00
CA LYS A 162 -31.41 10.14 -28.26
C LYS A 162 -29.91 10.24 -28.52
N LEU A 163 -29.15 9.29 -28.01
CA LEU A 163 -27.73 9.18 -28.34
C LEU A 163 -27.57 8.90 -29.84
N ASP A 164 -26.81 9.73 -30.54
CA ASP A 164 -26.39 9.53 -31.92
C ASP A 164 -25.00 8.82 -31.95
N LYS A 165 -24.01 9.42 -31.27
CA LYS A 165 -22.65 8.87 -31.21
C LYS A 165 -21.97 9.26 -29.91
N TYR A 166 -21.25 8.30 -29.32
CA TYR A 166 -20.36 8.53 -28.19
C TYR A 166 -18.91 8.31 -28.60
N THR A 167 -18.01 9.21 -28.21
CA THR A 167 -16.57 9.11 -28.47
C THR A 167 -15.80 9.38 -27.20
N PHE A 168 -15.04 8.39 -26.77
CA PHE A 168 -14.15 8.47 -25.62
C PHE A 168 -12.73 8.82 -26.08
N SER A 169 -12.12 9.81 -25.46
CA SER A 169 -10.72 10.18 -25.69
C SER A 169 -9.98 10.25 -24.36
N LYS A 170 -8.86 9.53 -24.27
CA LYS A 170 -7.95 9.54 -23.10
C LYS A 170 -6.61 10.11 -23.56
N LYS A 171 -6.20 11.25 -23.01
CA LYS A 171 -4.88 11.86 -23.25
C LYS A 171 -4.15 12.05 -21.93
N GLY A 172 -3.20 11.14 -21.63
CA GLY A 172 -2.53 11.10 -20.33
C GLY A 172 -3.51 10.75 -19.20
N SER A 173 -3.58 11.56 -18.18
CA SER A 173 -4.53 11.43 -17.05
C SER A 173 -5.89 12.07 -17.33
N SER A 174 -6.02 12.87 -18.39
CA SER A 174 -7.27 13.55 -18.75
C SER A 174 -8.14 12.67 -19.64
N THR A 175 -9.42 12.54 -19.28
CA THR A 175 -10.45 11.86 -20.06
C THR A 175 -11.46 12.89 -20.55
N MET A 176 -11.86 12.81 -21.81
CA MET A 176 -12.87 13.68 -22.38
C MET A 176 -13.95 12.84 -23.06
N ASN A 177 -15.21 13.12 -22.71
CA ASN A 177 -16.39 12.51 -23.31
C ASN A 177 -16.98 13.46 -24.34
N LEU A 178 -17.07 13.03 -25.58
CA LEU A 178 -17.80 13.73 -26.63
C LEU A 178 -19.08 12.95 -26.96
N ILE A 179 -20.23 13.57 -26.69
CA ILE A 179 -21.54 12.95 -26.80
C ILE A 179 -22.32 13.68 -27.88
N ALA A 180 -22.52 13.06 -29.05
CA ALA A 180 -23.43 13.57 -30.08
C ALA A 180 -24.83 13.09 -29.72
N THR A 181 -25.71 14.05 -29.41
CA THR A 181 -27.11 13.83 -29.03
C THR A 181 -28.00 14.34 -30.13
N LYS A 182 -28.87 13.48 -30.66
CA LYS A 182 -29.95 13.86 -31.60
C LYS A 182 -31.14 14.35 -30.78
N ILE A 183 -31.56 15.55 -31.10
CA ILE A 183 -32.73 16.22 -30.48
C ILE A 183 -33.82 16.34 -31.54
N THR A 184 -35.03 15.89 -31.22
CA THR A 184 -36.18 15.92 -32.14
C THR A 184 -37.36 16.61 -31.49
N ILE A 185 -37.91 17.61 -32.15
CA ILE A 185 -39.12 18.36 -31.74
C ILE A 185 -40.03 18.48 -32.98
N ASP A 186 -41.28 18.07 -32.86
CA ASP A 186 -42.27 18.18 -33.94
C ASP A 186 -41.75 17.66 -35.31
N GLY A 187 -40.96 16.61 -35.32
CA GLY A 187 -40.36 16.00 -36.52
C GLY A 187 -39.08 16.67 -37.04
N GLU A 188 -38.72 17.84 -36.55
CA GLU A 188 -37.43 18.48 -36.83
C GLU A 188 -36.33 17.88 -35.94
N SER A 189 -35.18 17.46 -36.52
CA SER A 189 -34.07 16.89 -35.78
C SER A 189 -32.80 17.72 -35.96
N GLN A 190 -32.09 17.96 -34.89
CA GLN A 190 -30.73 18.55 -34.87
C GLN A 190 -29.79 17.72 -33.99
N ILE A 191 -28.45 17.82 -34.21
CA ILE A 191 -27.44 17.13 -33.44
C ILE A 191 -26.63 18.12 -32.62
N ALA A 192 -26.61 17.94 -31.30
CA ALA A 192 -25.71 18.65 -30.37
C ALA A 192 -24.51 17.80 -30.00
N LYS A 193 -23.32 18.39 -30.06
CA LYS A 193 -22.09 17.75 -29.54
C LYS A 193 -21.82 18.32 -28.17
N LEU A 194 -22.03 17.51 -27.15
CA LEU A 194 -21.80 17.83 -25.73
C LEU A 194 -20.43 17.37 -25.29
N ILE A 195 -19.76 18.20 -24.50
CA ILE A 195 -18.49 17.90 -23.90
C ILE A 195 -18.64 18.13 -22.40
N GLY A 196 -18.26 17.13 -21.59
CA GLY A 196 -18.29 17.22 -20.14
C GLY A 196 -17.74 16.00 -19.47
N GLN A 197 -17.62 16.09 -18.15
CA GLN A 197 -17.10 15.02 -17.31
C GLN A 197 -17.69 15.10 -15.90
N ARG A 198 -17.44 14.10 -15.10
CA ARG A 198 -17.77 14.02 -13.68
C ARG A 198 -17.07 15.14 -12.90
N ALA A 199 -17.75 15.68 -11.86
CA ALA A 199 -17.25 16.76 -11.00
C ALA A 199 -16.85 18.05 -11.75
N SER A 200 -17.45 18.31 -12.88
CA SER A 200 -17.21 19.53 -13.67
C SER A 200 -18.49 19.99 -14.38
N PRO A 201 -18.81 21.27 -14.38
CA PRO A 201 -19.93 21.81 -15.17
C PRO A 201 -19.72 21.50 -16.65
N GLY A 202 -20.78 21.16 -17.33
CA GLY A 202 -20.77 20.95 -18.78
C GLY A 202 -20.77 22.27 -19.57
N ILE A 203 -20.32 22.19 -20.83
CA ILE A 203 -20.42 23.30 -21.77
C ILE A 203 -21.83 23.29 -22.39
N THR A 204 -22.60 24.38 -22.18
CA THR A 204 -23.94 24.51 -22.73
C THR A 204 -23.90 24.73 -24.23
N LYS A 205 -24.69 23.95 -24.97
CA LYS A 205 -24.95 24.13 -26.40
C LYS A 205 -26.35 24.68 -26.62
N ASN A 206 -26.47 25.68 -27.49
CA ASN A 206 -27.71 26.35 -27.80
C ASN A 206 -28.16 25.92 -29.20
N LEU A 207 -29.40 25.51 -29.32
CA LEU A 207 -30.06 25.16 -30.59
C LEU A 207 -31.37 25.90 -30.71
N THR A 208 -31.71 26.30 -31.93
CA THR A 208 -33.01 26.97 -32.21
C THR A 208 -33.78 26.11 -33.21
N PHE A 209 -35.00 25.76 -32.86
CA PHE A 209 -35.95 25.01 -33.69
C PHE A 209 -37.04 25.92 -34.22
N LYS A 210 -37.91 25.40 -35.13
CA LYS A 210 -39.08 26.12 -35.64
C LYS A 210 -39.92 26.68 -34.49
N ASN A 211 -40.71 27.73 -34.78
CA ASN A 211 -41.53 28.44 -33.80
C ASN A 211 -40.71 29.11 -32.66
N ASN A 212 -39.44 29.45 -32.92
CA ASN A 212 -38.54 30.13 -31.98
C ASN A 212 -38.35 29.36 -30.66
N ILE A 213 -38.39 28.00 -30.74
CA ILE A 213 -38.08 27.15 -29.58
C ILE A 213 -36.56 27.11 -29.41
N LYS A 214 -36.03 27.63 -28.28
CA LYS A 214 -34.61 27.58 -27.95
C LYS A 214 -34.37 26.45 -26.98
N VAL A 215 -33.40 25.60 -27.28
CA VAL A 215 -32.99 24.47 -26.45
C VAL A 215 -31.53 24.65 -26.02
N TYR A 216 -31.31 24.69 -24.72
CA TYR A 216 -30.00 24.72 -24.10
C TYR A 216 -29.71 23.32 -23.54
N LEU A 217 -28.63 22.72 -23.97
CA LEU A 217 -28.28 21.35 -23.59
C LEU A 217 -26.86 21.33 -23.07
N SER A 218 -26.64 20.69 -21.90
CA SER A 218 -25.33 20.48 -21.35
C SER A 218 -25.18 19.08 -20.78
N TYR A 219 -23.95 18.59 -20.72
CA TYR A 219 -23.56 17.35 -20.04
C TYR A 219 -22.48 17.63 -19.02
N GLY A 220 -22.70 17.32 -17.76
CA GLY A 220 -21.78 17.54 -16.65
C GLY A 220 -22.49 17.61 -15.31
N SER A 221 -21.78 18.08 -14.32
CA SER A 221 -22.30 18.25 -12.96
C SER A 221 -23.39 19.33 -12.93
N LYS A 222 -24.43 19.09 -12.15
CA LYS A 222 -25.49 20.09 -11.87
C LYS A 222 -25.17 20.84 -10.57
N GLN A 223 -25.75 22.05 -10.47
CA GLN A 223 -25.71 22.82 -9.25
C GLN A 223 -26.71 22.28 -8.24
N LEU A 224 -26.27 22.13 -7.00
CA LEU A 224 -27.05 21.71 -5.83
C LEU A 224 -26.87 22.77 -4.74
N SER A 225 -27.87 22.98 -3.89
CA SER A 225 -27.77 23.92 -2.78
C SER A 225 -28.04 23.20 -1.46
N VAL A 226 -27.26 23.52 -0.44
CA VAL A 226 -27.52 23.08 0.93
C VAL A 226 -28.40 24.12 1.66
N PRO A 227 -29.23 23.73 2.66
CA PRO A 227 -30.18 24.64 3.31
C PRO A 227 -29.52 25.63 4.30
N PHE A 228 -28.21 25.69 4.37
CA PHE A 228 -27.38 26.56 5.20
C PHE A 228 -26.18 27.06 4.38
N ALA A 229 -25.33 27.86 4.98
CA ALA A 229 -24.13 28.37 4.30
C ALA A 229 -22.86 28.08 5.10
N ILE A 230 -21.73 28.01 4.41
CA ILE A 230 -20.40 27.89 5.02
C ILE A 230 -19.56 29.08 4.54
N ARG A 231 -18.97 29.81 5.47
CA ARG A 231 -18.00 30.88 5.21
C ARG A 231 -16.60 30.35 5.51
N LEU A 232 -15.68 30.52 4.57
CA LEU A 232 -14.25 30.26 4.81
C LEU A 232 -13.61 31.50 5.45
N ASN A 233 -13.10 31.34 6.67
CA ASN A 233 -12.43 32.43 7.38
C ASN A 233 -10.95 32.49 7.04
N ASP A 234 -10.28 31.33 7.07
CA ASP A 234 -8.82 31.20 6.84
C ASP A 234 -8.51 29.79 6.31
N PHE A 235 -7.57 29.70 5.37
CA PHE A 235 -7.03 28.44 4.89
C PHE A 235 -5.58 28.28 5.31
N GLN A 236 -5.26 27.22 6.00
CA GLN A 236 -3.93 26.97 6.58
C GLN A 236 -3.26 25.79 5.89
N LEU A 237 -2.03 25.98 5.43
CA LEU A 237 -1.21 24.95 4.82
C LEU A 237 0.15 24.89 5.52
N ASP A 238 0.34 23.80 6.28
CA ASP A 238 1.65 23.50 6.86
C ASP A 238 2.45 22.59 5.93
N ARG A 239 3.75 22.83 5.88
CA ARG A 239 4.69 22.03 5.10
C ARG A 239 5.73 21.37 6.00
N TYR A 240 6.29 20.26 5.53
CA TYR A 240 7.49 19.72 6.17
C TYR A 240 8.67 20.68 6.03
N PRO A 241 9.51 20.82 7.05
CA PRO A 241 10.63 21.77 7.07
C PRO A 241 11.48 21.69 5.80
N GLY A 242 11.71 22.84 5.16
CA GLY A 242 12.51 22.92 3.93
C GLY A 242 11.97 22.18 2.70
N SER A 243 10.68 21.84 2.68
CA SER A 243 10.04 21.10 1.59
C SER A 243 8.75 21.81 1.15
N MET A 244 8.38 21.63 -0.12
CA MET A 244 7.05 21.99 -0.61
C MET A 244 5.98 20.93 -0.29
N SER A 245 6.36 19.80 0.29
CA SER A 245 5.43 18.71 0.63
C SER A 245 4.53 19.12 1.81
N PRO A 246 3.20 19.07 1.66
CA PRO A 246 2.28 19.34 2.76
C PRO A 246 2.49 18.39 3.93
N SER A 247 2.52 18.92 5.15
CA SER A 247 2.48 18.16 6.40
C SER A 247 1.10 18.13 7.01
N SER A 248 0.32 19.21 6.82
CA SER A 248 -1.11 19.32 7.12
C SER A 248 -1.74 20.45 6.32
N TYR A 249 -3.05 20.44 6.17
CA TYR A 249 -3.85 21.57 5.69
C TYR A 249 -5.24 21.55 6.33
N ALA A 250 -5.79 22.74 6.56
CA ALA A 250 -7.04 22.92 7.29
C ALA A 250 -7.79 24.16 6.78
N SER A 251 -9.12 24.13 6.93
CA SER A 251 -10.00 25.24 6.66
C SER A 251 -10.71 25.67 7.94
N GLU A 252 -10.49 26.89 8.39
CA GLU A 252 -11.26 27.51 9.44
C GLU A 252 -12.54 28.07 8.84
N VAL A 253 -13.69 27.51 9.22
CA VAL A 253 -14.97 27.86 8.62
C VAL A 253 -15.99 28.28 9.68
N THR A 254 -16.95 29.15 9.31
CA THR A 254 -18.15 29.41 10.10
C THR A 254 -19.35 28.79 9.39
N LEU A 255 -20.08 27.91 10.08
CA LEU A 255 -21.38 27.39 9.64
C LEU A 255 -22.45 28.40 10.01
N ILE A 256 -23.35 28.72 9.06
CA ILE A 256 -24.41 29.71 9.21
C ILE A 256 -25.73 29.11 8.76
N ASP A 257 -26.63 28.81 9.68
CA ASP A 257 -28.01 28.40 9.40
C ASP A 257 -28.99 29.40 9.97
N LYS A 258 -29.44 30.34 9.12
CA LYS A 258 -30.36 31.38 9.51
C LYS A 258 -31.76 30.85 9.89
N ALA A 259 -32.19 29.74 9.28
CA ALA A 259 -33.51 29.17 9.50
C ALA A 259 -33.65 28.59 10.93
N ASN A 260 -32.56 28.00 11.43
CA ASN A 260 -32.49 27.40 12.75
C ASN A 260 -31.77 28.28 13.79
N ASN A 261 -31.32 29.47 13.41
CA ASN A 261 -30.57 30.41 14.24
C ASN A 261 -29.28 29.79 14.82
N VAL A 262 -28.53 29.06 13.98
CA VAL A 262 -27.29 28.39 14.35
C VAL A 262 -26.12 29.06 13.63
N GLU A 263 -25.13 29.50 14.39
CA GLU A 263 -23.85 30.00 13.87
C GLU A 263 -22.73 29.57 14.80
N TYR A 264 -21.69 28.89 14.26
CA TYR A 264 -20.50 28.49 15.03
C TYR A 264 -19.31 28.27 14.12
N ASP A 265 -18.12 28.46 14.67
CA ASP A 265 -16.85 28.22 14.01
C ASP A 265 -16.44 26.76 14.13
N TYR A 266 -15.83 26.23 13.06
CA TYR A 266 -15.33 24.88 13.00
C TYR A 266 -14.06 24.78 12.16
N ARG A 267 -13.14 23.89 12.56
CA ARG A 267 -11.92 23.60 11.80
C ARG A 267 -12.05 22.27 11.05
N ILE A 268 -12.09 22.35 9.72
CA ILE A 268 -12.10 21.16 8.85
C ILE A 268 -10.65 20.88 8.41
N TYR A 269 -10.16 19.68 8.69
CA TYR A 269 -8.83 19.26 8.23
C TYR A 269 -8.86 17.77 7.86
N MET A 270 -7.76 17.23 7.32
CA MET A 270 -7.70 15.82 6.94
C MET A 270 -8.07 14.91 8.09
N ASN A 271 -9.01 13.98 7.84
CA ASN A 271 -9.58 13.06 8.82
C ASN A 271 -10.43 13.72 9.95
N SER A 272 -10.82 14.98 9.79
CA SER A 272 -11.72 15.68 10.72
C SER A 272 -12.76 16.47 9.92
N THR A 273 -14.00 16.02 9.97
CA THR A 273 -15.08 16.47 9.08
C THR A 273 -16.13 17.27 9.85
N LEU A 274 -16.69 18.29 9.20
CA LEU A 274 -17.87 19.01 9.71
C LEU A 274 -19.14 18.20 9.39
N LYS A 275 -19.97 17.92 10.39
CA LYS A 275 -21.25 17.22 10.22
C LYS A 275 -22.41 18.12 10.70
N TYR A 276 -23.37 18.41 9.79
CA TYR A 276 -24.54 19.20 10.11
C TYR A 276 -25.71 18.84 9.19
N ALA A 277 -26.92 18.74 9.72
CA ALA A 277 -28.17 18.49 8.99
C ALA A 277 -28.08 17.34 7.95
N ASN A 278 -27.49 16.21 8.35
CA ASN A 278 -27.19 15.04 7.51
C ASN A 278 -26.16 15.26 6.39
N TYR A 279 -25.52 16.42 6.31
CA TYR A 279 -24.40 16.69 5.43
C TYR A 279 -23.08 16.50 6.16
N GLN A 280 -22.08 16.00 5.44
CA GLN A 280 -20.72 15.85 5.93
C GLN A 280 -19.76 16.51 4.94
N PHE A 281 -18.87 17.39 5.46
CA PHE A 281 -17.91 18.17 4.68
C PHE A 281 -16.49 17.70 4.99
N PHE A 282 -15.70 17.45 3.94
CA PHE A 282 -14.35 16.94 4.03
C PHE A 282 -13.39 17.87 3.34
N GLN A 283 -12.20 18.01 3.91
CA GLN A 283 -11.09 18.67 3.25
C GLN A 283 -10.57 17.82 2.10
N SER A 284 -10.95 18.15 0.85
CA SER A 284 -10.57 17.38 -0.33
C SER A 284 -9.31 17.90 -0.99
N SER A 285 -9.26 19.21 -1.25
CA SER A 285 -8.17 19.89 -1.93
C SER A 285 -8.15 21.37 -1.57
N TYR A 286 -7.28 22.12 -2.21
CA TYR A 286 -7.16 23.56 -2.04
C TYR A 286 -6.70 24.21 -3.34
N ASP A 287 -6.84 25.53 -3.44
CA ASP A 287 -6.42 26.30 -4.58
C ASP A 287 -4.90 26.45 -4.65
N GLN A 288 -4.38 26.63 -5.87
CA GLN A 288 -2.93 26.80 -6.07
C GLN A 288 -2.39 28.10 -5.45
N ASP A 289 -3.25 29.11 -5.28
CA ASP A 289 -2.91 30.37 -4.60
C ASP A 289 -2.98 30.28 -3.07
N GLU A 290 -3.34 29.09 -2.52
CA GLU A 290 -3.47 28.79 -1.09
C GLU A 290 -4.50 29.68 -0.35
N LYS A 291 -5.46 30.30 -1.10
CA LYS A 291 -6.50 31.19 -0.58
C LYS A 291 -7.93 30.65 -0.82
N GLY A 292 -8.08 29.37 -0.95
CA GLY A 292 -9.36 28.76 -1.15
C GLY A 292 -9.34 27.27 -0.82
N THR A 293 -10.49 26.78 -0.39
CA THR A 293 -10.70 25.38 -0.05
C THR A 293 -11.65 24.71 -1.02
N ILE A 294 -11.41 23.43 -1.30
CA ILE A 294 -12.30 22.56 -2.03
C ILE A 294 -12.76 21.47 -1.08
N LEU A 295 -14.04 21.56 -0.68
CA LEU A 295 -14.68 20.61 0.22
C LEU A 295 -15.49 19.59 -0.58
N SER A 296 -15.30 18.31 -0.34
CA SER A 296 -16.26 17.29 -0.75
C SER A 296 -17.42 17.30 0.23
N VAL A 297 -18.64 17.20 -0.28
CA VAL A 297 -19.88 17.23 0.49
C VAL A 297 -20.65 15.94 0.24
N ASN A 298 -21.04 15.26 1.31
CA ASN A 298 -21.83 14.03 1.21
C ASN A 298 -23.12 14.14 2.02
N ASN A 299 -24.24 13.74 1.42
CA ASN A 299 -25.51 13.50 2.10
C ASN A 299 -25.88 12.03 1.91
N ASP A 300 -25.53 11.20 2.93
CA ASP A 300 -25.69 9.75 2.84
C ASP A 300 -26.49 9.17 4.02
N PRO A 301 -27.80 8.92 3.83
CA PRO A 301 -28.63 8.28 4.84
C PRO A 301 -28.31 6.80 5.08
N GLY A 302 -27.54 6.16 4.19
CA GLY A 302 -27.10 4.76 4.30
C GLY A 302 -25.92 4.57 5.25
N THR A 303 -25.23 5.64 5.66
CA THR A 303 -24.08 5.56 6.57
C THR A 303 -24.42 4.92 7.91
N LEU A 304 -25.51 5.36 8.57
CA LEU A 304 -25.89 4.84 9.88
C LEU A 304 -26.25 3.34 9.84
N PRO A 305 -27.14 2.86 8.95
CA PRO A 305 -27.40 1.41 8.82
C PRO A 305 -26.14 0.61 8.51
N THR A 306 -25.26 1.11 7.66
CA THR A 306 -23.98 0.45 7.32
C THR A 306 -23.09 0.30 8.55
N TYR A 307 -22.96 1.35 9.39
CA TYR A 307 -22.17 1.30 10.62
C TYR A 307 -22.78 0.38 11.67
N ILE A 308 -24.12 0.33 11.78
CA ILE A 308 -24.81 -0.67 12.60
C ILE A 308 -24.43 -2.08 12.12
N GLY A 309 -24.41 -2.29 10.79
CA GLY A 309 -23.97 -3.55 10.20
C GLY A 309 -22.53 -3.90 10.56
N TYR A 310 -21.58 -2.95 10.51
CA TYR A 310 -20.18 -3.14 10.90
C TYR A 310 -20.05 -3.52 12.39
N PHE A 311 -20.80 -2.85 13.26
CA PHE A 311 -20.84 -3.17 14.68
C PHE A 311 -21.38 -4.59 14.93
N LEU A 312 -22.53 -4.95 14.34
CA LEU A 312 -23.14 -6.28 14.48
C LEU A 312 -22.21 -7.38 13.96
N LEU A 313 -21.50 -7.11 12.87
CA LEU A 313 -20.56 -8.06 12.29
C LEU A 313 -19.38 -8.31 13.22
N THR A 314 -18.76 -7.24 13.73
CA THR A 314 -17.65 -7.32 14.69
C THR A 314 -18.08 -8.02 15.96
N LEU A 315 -19.25 -7.66 16.49
CA LEU A 315 -19.84 -8.29 17.68
C LEU A 315 -20.09 -9.79 17.44
N GLY A 316 -20.68 -10.15 16.29
CA GLY A 316 -20.97 -11.54 15.94
C GLY A 316 -19.71 -12.38 15.78
N LEU A 317 -18.64 -11.83 15.18
CA LEU A 317 -17.33 -12.47 15.09
C LEU A 317 -16.71 -12.68 16.48
N PHE A 318 -16.70 -11.64 17.31
CA PHE A 318 -16.18 -11.70 18.68
C PHE A 318 -16.94 -12.75 19.50
N MET A 319 -18.27 -12.70 19.52
CA MET A 319 -19.08 -13.70 20.18
C MET A 319 -18.78 -15.13 19.69
N ASN A 320 -18.55 -15.33 18.39
CA ASN A 320 -18.27 -16.64 17.82
C ASN A 320 -16.89 -17.20 18.26
N MET A 321 -15.93 -16.33 18.60
CA MET A 321 -14.63 -16.77 19.14
C MET A 321 -14.75 -17.34 20.56
N PHE A 322 -15.73 -16.89 21.36
CA PHE A 322 -15.93 -17.30 22.75
C PHE A 322 -17.09 -18.27 22.95
N ASP A 323 -17.94 -18.50 21.95
CA ASP A 323 -19.04 -19.48 22.04
C ASP A 323 -18.49 -20.90 22.11
N LYS A 324 -18.73 -21.59 23.24
CA LYS A 324 -18.33 -22.99 23.49
C LYS A 324 -18.82 -23.96 22.41
N LYS A 325 -19.93 -23.66 21.73
CA LYS A 325 -20.49 -24.45 20.62
C LYS A 325 -19.88 -24.08 19.28
N SER A 326 -19.03 -23.05 19.21
CA SER A 326 -18.43 -22.58 17.95
C SER A 326 -17.49 -23.62 17.34
N ARG A 327 -17.39 -23.58 16.04
CA ARG A 327 -16.43 -24.40 15.28
C ARG A 327 -14.99 -24.08 15.69
N PHE A 328 -14.67 -22.80 15.91
CA PHE A 328 -13.35 -22.33 16.31
C PHE A 328 -12.89 -23.01 17.61
N LEU A 329 -13.68 -22.96 18.69
CA LEU A 329 -13.29 -23.56 19.96
C LEU A 329 -13.23 -25.10 19.88
N LYS A 330 -14.08 -25.74 19.06
CA LYS A 330 -13.98 -27.18 18.78
C LYS A 330 -12.65 -27.53 18.09
N LEU A 331 -12.19 -26.72 17.12
CA LEU A 331 -10.88 -26.91 16.46
C LEU A 331 -9.75 -26.75 17.47
N ILE A 332 -9.75 -25.70 18.28
CA ILE A 332 -8.74 -25.48 19.34
C ILE A 332 -8.73 -26.64 20.34
N LYS A 333 -9.89 -27.15 20.76
CA LYS A 333 -9.97 -28.32 21.65
C LYS A 333 -9.41 -29.58 20.98
N TYR A 334 -9.74 -29.81 19.71
CA TYR A 334 -9.23 -30.96 18.94
C TYR A 334 -7.70 -30.92 18.82
N THR A 335 -7.13 -29.75 18.56
CA THR A 335 -5.68 -29.60 18.45
C THR A 335 -4.96 -29.77 19.78
N LYS A 336 -5.63 -29.47 20.93
CA LYS A 336 -5.06 -29.68 22.27
C LYS A 336 -4.93 -31.15 22.66
N GLN A 337 -5.73 -32.05 22.11
CA GLN A 337 -5.71 -33.51 22.44
C GLN A 337 -4.42 -34.21 22.01
N PHE A 338 -3.61 -33.61 21.14
CA PHE A 338 -2.38 -34.19 20.61
C PHE A 338 -1.09 -33.76 21.37
N ASN A 339 -1.21 -33.18 22.57
CA ASN A 339 -0.07 -32.56 23.27
C ASN A 339 0.10 -33.05 24.71
N SER A 340 1.25 -33.66 25.00
CA SER A 340 1.80 -33.89 26.33
C SER A 340 2.73 -32.75 26.74
N ILE A 341 2.76 -32.46 28.05
CA ILE A 341 3.34 -31.29 28.67
C ILE A 341 4.87 -31.45 28.82
N ALA A 342 5.65 -30.42 28.56
CA ALA A 342 6.86 -30.11 29.29
C ALA A 342 7.23 -28.62 29.13
N ILE A 343 7.46 -28.00 30.27
CA ILE A 343 7.96 -26.64 30.48
C ILE A 343 9.48 -26.72 30.70
N ILE A 344 10.20 -25.62 30.35
CA ILE A 344 11.45 -25.10 30.89
C ILE A 344 12.52 -24.86 29.81
N ALA A 345 12.73 -23.64 29.56
CA ALA A 345 13.75 -22.62 29.78
C ALA A 345 15.19 -22.91 29.28
N ILE A 346 15.74 -21.90 28.69
CA ILE A 346 17.05 -21.26 28.83
C ILE A 346 18.06 -21.41 27.69
N LEU A 347 18.42 -20.28 27.21
CA LEU A 347 19.68 -19.54 27.06
C LEU A 347 20.36 -19.47 25.70
N MET A 348 20.55 -18.20 25.42
CA MET A 348 21.36 -17.55 24.40
C MET A 348 22.70 -18.19 24.10
N ALA A 349 23.00 -18.30 22.81
CA ALA A 349 24.34 -18.22 22.31
C ALA A 349 24.35 -17.23 21.13
N PHE A 350 25.04 -16.14 21.36
CA PHE A 350 25.28 -15.12 20.32
C PHE A 350 26.14 -15.72 19.22
N ILE A 351 25.67 -15.63 18.01
CA ILE A 351 26.45 -15.93 16.82
C ILE A 351 27.36 -14.74 16.56
N GLN A 352 28.66 -14.94 16.77
CA GLN A 352 29.67 -14.02 16.29
C GLN A 352 29.72 -14.05 14.75
N ASN A 353 29.94 -12.87 14.16
CA ASN A 353 30.02 -12.67 12.74
C ASN A 353 31.05 -13.56 12.05
N PRO A 354 30.76 -14.22 10.94
CA PRO A 354 31.80 -14.69 10.05
C PRO A 354 32.42 -13.52 9.31
N LEU A 355 33.73 -13.35 9.48
CA LEU A 355 34.55 -12.49 8.65
C LEU A 355 34.47 -12.97 7.20
N SER A 356 33.86 -12.19 6.33
CA SER A 356 34.00 -12.35 4.89
C SER A 356 35.25 -11.62 4.44
N ALA A 357 36.30 -12.36 4.21
CA ALA A 357 37.45 -11.91 3.45
C ALA A 357 36.99 -11.61 2.03
N SER A 358 36.96 -10.33 1.64
CA SER A 358 36.76 -9.94 0.25
C SER A 358 38.12 -9.74 -0.40
N ALA A 359 38.36 -10.50 -1.42
CA ALA A 359 39.53 -10.40 -2.29
C ALA A 359 39.71 -8.97 -2.82
N VAL A 360 40.88 -8.42 -2.54
CA VAL A 360 41.38 -7.18 -3.15
C VAL A 360 42.05 -7.58 -4.45
N ASP A 361 41.30 -7.60 -5.54
CA ASP A 361 41.87 -7.77 -6.87
C ASP A 361 41.76 -6.44 -7.64
N GLY A 362 42.90 -5.88 -7.98
CA GLY A 362 43.08 -4.92 -9.04
C GLY A 362 43.38 -3.46 -8.70
N LEU A 363 44.04 -3.16 -7.58
CA LEU A 363 44.61 -1.82 -7.34
C LEU A 363 46.11 -1.86 -7.64
N LYS A 364 46.48 -1.45 -8.87
CA LYS A 364 47.86 -1.22 -9.23
C LYS A 364 48.20 0.25 -8.97
N THR A 365 48.54 0.57 -7.73
CA THR A 365 49.51 1.62 -7.33
C THR A 365 49.66 1.59 -5.82
N ASN A 366 50.83 1.33 -5.31
CA ASN A 366 51.15 1.28 -3.87
C ASN A 366 50.63 2.50 -3.09
N ASN A 367 50.62 3.68 -3.72
CA ASN A 367 50.23 4.94 -3.09
C ASN A 367 48.73 4.99 -2.73
N ILE A 368 47.81 4.47 -3.57
CA ILE A 368 46.37 4.49 -3.27
C ILE A 368 46.05 3.48 -2.17
N VAL A 369 46.69 2.32 -2.18
CA VAL A 369 46.48 1.30 -1.15
C VAL A 369 46.94 1.82 0.23
N ASN A 370 48.15 2.41 0.27
CA ASN A 370 48.69 2.98 1.51
C ASN A 370 47.82 4.13 2.05
N TYR A 371 47.32 5.00 1.16
CA TYR A 371 46.35 6.03 1.52
C TYR A 371 45.08 5.44 2.12
N LEU A 372 44.46 4.46 1.47
CA LEU A 372 43.22 3.86 1.94
C LEU A 372 43.40 3.13 3.28
N GLU A 373 44.52 2.46 3.51
CA GLU A 373 44.83 1.81 4.79
C GLU A 373 45.05 2.82 5.93
N SER A 374 45.82 3.89 5.66
CA SER A 374 46.01 4.98 6.60
C SER A 374 44.70 5.69 6.90
N TYR A 375 43.94 6.04 5.88
CA TYR A 375 42.62 6.65 6.01
C TYR A 375 41.65 5.77 6.84
N LYS A 376 41.55 4.49 6.53
CA LYS A 376 40.70 3.52 7.25
C LYS A 376 40.99 3.47 8.74
N ASN A 377 42.28 3.50 9.11
CA ASN A 377 42.71 3.34 10.51
C ASN A 377 42.55 4.65 11.29
N ASN A 378 42.95 5.79 10.72
CA ASN A 378 43.06 7.07 11.42
C ASN A 378 41.76 7.90 11.41
N SER A 379 40.82 7.63 10.48
CA SER A 379 39.57 8.45 10.35
C SER A 379 38.46 8.07 11.35
N LYS A 380 38.62 7.03 12.17
CA LYS A 380 37.51 6.41 12.95
C LYS A 380 36.78 7.39 13.86
N GLU A 381 37.49 8.20 14.62
CA GLU A 381 36.86 9.15 15.55
C GLU A 381 36.17 10.30 14.80
N THR A 382 36.83 10.87 13.80
CA THR A 382 36.25 11.91 12.95
C THR A 382 34.98 11.43 12.28
N VAL A 383 34.97 10.18 11.76
CA VAL A 383 33.81 9.56 11.12
C VAL A 383 32.67 9.36 12.10
N LYS A 384 32.95 9.04 13.35
CA LYS A 384 31.93 8.90 14.40
C LYS A 384 31.24 10.24 14.71
N LEU A 385 31.99 11.35 14.72
CA LEU A 385 31.41 12.69 14.85
C LEU A 385 30.64 13.08 13.59
N PHE A 386 31.22 12.88 12.40
CA PHE A 386 30.60 13.15 11.11
C PHE A 386 29.27 12.41 10.94
N SER A 387 29.18 11.17 11.39
CA SER A 387 27.96 10.36 11.28
C SER A 387 26.76 10.93 12.06
N LYS A 388 27.02 11.74 13.10
CA LYS A 388 26.01 12.37 13.97
C LYS A 388 25.48 13.69 13.43
N LEU A 389 26.16 14.32 12.46
CA LEU A 389 25.63 15.53 11.82
C LEU A 389 24.27 15.25 11.22
N VAL A 390 23.38 16.23 11.32
CA VAL A 390 22.02 16.14 10.80
C VAL A 390 21.97 16.64 9.36
N THR A 391 21.17 16.00 8.53
CA THR A 391 20.89 16.40 7.16
C THR A 391 19.39 16.40 6.88
N GLN A 392 18.95 17.29 6.01
CA GLN A 392 17.58 17.41 5.57
C GLN A 392 17.35 16.61 4.27
N SER A 393 16.39 15.69 4.27
CA SER A 393 15.97 15.00 3.04
C SER A 393 15.17 15.93 2.12
N ASN A 394 14.98 15.54 0.86
CA ASN A 394 14.16 16.30 -0.09
C ASN A 394 12.69 16.44 0.34
N MET A 395 12.18 15.51 1.15
CA MET A 395 10.82 15.56 1.72
C MET A 395 10.79 16.18 3.13
N GLY A 396 11.85 16.88 3.53
CA GLY A 396 11.92 17.63 4.79
C GLY A 396 12.20 16.79 6.03
N ARG A 397 12.46 15.47 5.93
CA ARG A 397 12.85 14.65 7.09
C ARG A 397 14.26 15.01 7.52
N MET A 398 14.41 15.29 8.81
CA MET A 398 15.72 15.47 9.45
C MET A 398 16.24 14.09 9.87
N LYS A 399 17.47 13.75 9.47
CA LYS A 399 18.09 12.45 9.77
C LYS A 399 19.59 12.59 9.98
N PRO A 400 20.25 11.67 10.72
CA PRO A 400 21.70 11.67 10.82
C PRO A 400 22.36 11.36 9.48
N LEU A 401 23.54 11.90 9.23
CA LEU A 401 24.36 11.56 8.06
C LEU A 401 24.63 10.06 7.99
N ASP A 402 24.69 9.35 9.11
CA ASP A 402 24.80 7.89 9.15
C ASP A 402 23.74 7.22 8.26
N SER A 403 22.49 7.61 8.37
CA SER A 403 21.39 7.09 7.57
C SER A 403 21.57 7.39 6.08
N LEU A 404 21.90 8.64 5.74
CA LEU A 404 22.16 9.04 4.35
C LEU A 404 23.34 8.27 3.76
N ASN A 405 24.42 8.11 4.50
CA ASN A 405 25.64 7.44 4.04
C ASN A 405 25.40 5.95 3.80
N HIS A 406 24.60 5.28 4.63
CA HIS A 406 24.16 3.90 4.40
C HIS A 406 23.30 3.76 3.13
N GLU A 407 22.41 4.70 2.88
CA GLU A 407 21.60 4.74 1.65
C GLU A 407 22.49 4.89 0.42
N ILE A 408 23.42 5.85 0.43
CA ILE A 408 24.37 6.11 -0.65
C ILE A 408 25.20 4.85 -0.94
N LEU A 409 25.87 4.30 0.06
CA LEU A 409 26.74 3.15 -0.13
C LEU A 409 25.96 1.94 -0.66
N ASN A 410 24.75 1.68 -0.14
CA ASN A 410 23.90 0.59 -0.61
C ASN A 410 23.44 0.78 -2.07
N LYS A 411 23.08 2.00 -2.46
CA LYS A 411 22.71 2.29 -3.86
C LYS A 411 23.89 2.10 -4.80
N LEU A 412 25.08 2.55 -4.44
CA LEU A 412 26.29 2.44 -5.29
C LEU A 412 26.78 1.00 -5.41
N THR A 413 26.96 0.30 -4.27
CA THR A 413 27.71 -0.98 -4.20
C THR A 413 26.81 -2.19 -3.96
N ARG A 414 25.57 -2.00 -3.46
CA ARG A 414 24.70 -3.05 -2.92
C ARG A 414 25.31 -3.81 -1.74
N LYS A 415 26.16 -3.12 -0.97
CA LYS A 415 26.81 -3.64 0.25
C LYS A 415 26.65 -2.62 1.39
N ASN A 416 26.75 -3.08 2.63
CA ASN A 416 26.72 -2.24 3.83
C ASN A 416 28.12 -1.78 4.28
N SER A 417 29.17 -2.34 3.68
CA SER A 417 30.57 -1.96 3.88
C SER A 417 31.35 -2.15 2.58
N PHE A 418 32.42 -1.40 2.40
CA PHE A 418 33.24 -1.44 1.18
C PHE A 418 34.73 -1.26 1.54
N LEU A 419 35.60 -2.09 1.00
CA LEU A 419 37.05 -2.12 1.30
C LEU A 419 37.36 -2.23 2.80
N GLY A 420 36.49 -2.91 3.57
CA GLY A 420 36.62 -3.02 5.02
C GLY A 420 36.33 -1.74 5.81
N MET A 421 35.77 -0.73 5.15
CA MET A 421 35.29 0.54 5.74
C MET A 421 33.77 0.54 5.85
N ASN A 422 33.22 1.23 6.86
CA ASN A 422 31.78 1.46 6.98
C ASN A 422 31.29 2.54 6.02
N ALA A 423 29.97 2.69 5.90
CA ALA A 423 29.35 3.63 4.98
C ALA A 423 29.82 5.09 5.21
N ASN A 424 29.94 5.50 6.46
CA ASN A 424 30.38 6.85 6.82
C ASN A 424 31.82 7.14 6.40
N GLN A 425 32.72 6.16 6.54
CA GLN A 425 34.10 6.30 6.07
C GLN A 425 34.16 6.45 4.55
N VAL A 426 33.45 5.56 3.83
CA VAL A 426 33.43 5.58 2.37
C VAL A 426 32.91 6.91 1.83
N VAL A 427 31.76 7.36 2.33
CA VAL A 427 31.12 8.58 1.83
C VAL A 427 31.90 9.83 2.23
N MET A 428 32.44 9.90 3.45
CA MET A 428 33.32 10.99 3.86
C MET A 428 34.57 11.07 2.99
N GLY A 429 35.17 9.94 2.66
CA GLY A 429 36.32 9.86 1.75
C GLY A 429 35.98 10.30 0.33
N MET A 430 34.86 9.85 -0.22
CA MET A 430 34.38 10.25 -1.56
C MET A 430 34.18 11.77 -1.67
N MET A 431 33.58 12.38 -0.64
CA MET A 431 33.33 13.82 -0.59
C MET A 431 34.61 14.62 -0.44
N SER A 432 35.55 14.16 0.41
CA SER A 432 36.75 14.90 0.74
C SER A 432 37.87 14.76 -0.29
N ASN A 433 38.01 13.60 -0.95
CA ASN A 433 39.07 13.33 -1.92
C ASN A 433 38.50 12.66 -3.20
N PRO A 434 37.69 13.39 -4.00
CA PRO A 434 37.04 12.85 -5.20
C PRO A 434 38.01 12.20 -6.18
N ASP A 435 39.24 12.75 -6.35
CA ASP A 435 40.19 12.29 -7.36
C ASP A 435 40.65 10.86 -7.15
N ILE A 436 40.90 10.47 -5.91
CA ILE A 436 41.22 9.08 -5.56
C ILE A 436 39.97 8.18 -5.73
N TRP A 437 38.83 8.60 -5.14
CA TRP A 437 37.64 7.79 -5.08
C TRP A 437 36.97 7.56 -6.45
N ARG A 438 37.11 8.48 -7.42
CA ARG A 438 36.63 8.30 -8.81
C ARG A 438 37.33 7.14 -9.54
N SER A 439 38.56 6.78 -9.13
CA SER A 439 39.31 5.67 -9.70
C SER A 439 38.92 4.30 -9.11
N ILE A 440 38.25 4.29 -7.94
CA ILE A 440 37.89 3.07 -7.22
C ILE A 440 36.66 2.42 -7.88
N LYS A 441 36.76 1.09 -8.12
CA LYS A 441 35.71 0.28 -8.78
C LYS A 441 34.60 -0.04 -7.79
N MET A 442 33.64 0.89 -7.63
CA MET A 442 32.55 0.75 -6.66
C MET A 442 31.15 0.70 -7.27
N LEU A 443 30.97 1.14 -8.52
CA LEU A 443 29.69 1.15 -9.19
C LEU A 443 29.31 -0.24 -9.71
N LYS A 444 28.24 -0.81 -9.23
CA LYS A 444 27.80 -2.17 -9.60
C LYS A 444 27.25 -2.23 -11.02
N VAL A 445 27.75 -3.14 -11.85
CA VAL A 445 27.27 -3.44 -13.22
C VAL A 445 26.93 -4.92 -13.33
N LYS A 446 25.80 -5.25 -13.99
CA LYS A 446 25.24 -6.60 -13.99
C LYS A 446 25.21 -7.25 -15.37
N THR A 447 24.55 -6.62 -16.31
CA THR A 447 24.19 -7.21 -17.61
C THR A 447 25.41 -7.36 -18.55
N PRO A 448 25.64 -8.53 -19.16
CA PRO A 448 26.76 -8.74 -20.08
C PRO A 448 26.78 -7.75 -21.26
N LYS A 449 25.60 -7.40 -21.79
CA LYS A 449 25.44 -6.41 -22.86
C LYS A 449 25.93 -5.03 -22.42
N LEU A 450 25.61 -4.61 -21.19
CA LEU A 450 26.06 -3.33 -20.64
C LEU A 450 27.58 -3.31 -20.43
N LYS A 451 28.17 -4.41 -19.95
CA LYS A 451 29.63 -4.55 -19.82
C LYS A 451 30.34 -4.41 -21.17
N LYS A 452 29.76 -4.98 -22.25
CA LYS A 452 30.28 -4.84 -23.60
C LYS A 452 30.26 -3.38 -24.09
N VAL A 453 29.15 -2.65 -23.83
CA VAL A 453 29.01 -1.22 -24.16
C VAL A 453 30.09 -0.38 -23.45
N LEU A 454 30.36 -0.71 -22.20
CA LEU A 454 31.37 0.00 -21.38
C LEU A 454 32.82 -0.39 -21.71
N GLY A 455 33.04 -1.48 -22.48
CA GLY A 455 34.35 -2.00 -22.79
C GLY A 455 35.04 -2.71 -21.62
N VAL A 456 34.23 -3.32 -20.68
CA VAL A 456 34.74 -4.02 -19.50
C VAL A 456 34.54 -5.53 -19.62
N GLU A 457 35.43 -6.30 -18.98
CA GLU A 457 35.38 -7.78 -18.99
C GLU A 457 34.08 -8.32 -18.45
N LYS A 458 33.62 -9.46 -18.98
CA LYS A 458 32.37 -10.13 -18.53
C LYS A 458 32.39 -10.57 -17.06
N SER A 459 33.55 -10.91 -16.54
CA SER A 459 33.79 -11.34 -15.15
C SER A 459 33.57 -10.21 -14.14
N ARG A 460 33.84 -8.98 -14.49
CA ARG A 460 33.81 -7.83 -13.58
C ARG A 460 32.38 -7.48 -13.16
N THR A 461 32.21 -7.24 -11.88
CA THR A 461 30.90 -6.88 -11.26
C THR A 461 30.79 -5.41 -10.87
N HIS A 462 31.93 -4.70 -10.81
CA HIS A 462 32.00 -3.29 -10.45
C HIS A 462 32.93 -2.54 -11.38
N ILE A 463 32.64 -1.28 -11.61
CA ILE A 463 33.43 -0.34 -12.43
C ILE A 463 33.69 0.94 -11.64
N SER A 464 34.69 1.69 -12.04
CA SER A 464 34.96 3.02 -11.50
C SER A 464 34.12 4.10 -12.18
N PHE A 465 34.06 5.27 -11.59
CA PHE A 465 33.36 6.42 -12.15
C PHE A 465 33.94 6.83 -13.52
N GLY A 466 35.27 6.85 -13.65
CA GLY A 466 35.95 7.26 -14.88
C GLY A 466 35.74 6.30 -16.03
N GLU A 467 35.53 4.99 -15.80
CA GLU A 467 35.34 4.00 -16.87
C GLU A 467 34.04 4.18 -17.69
N ILE A 468 33.10 4.98 -17.19
CA ILE A 468 31.82 5.27 -17.87
C ILE A 468 31.99 6.33 -18.96
N PHE A 469 33.08 7.07 -18.94
CA PHE A 469 33.42 8.07 -19.97
C PHE A 469 34.42 7.50 -20.97
N SER A 470 34.40 8.04 -22.20
CA SER A 470 35.41 7.77 -23.21
C SER A 470 36.73 8.45 -22.87
N LYS A 471 37.79 8.21 -23.62
CA LYS A 471 39.05 8.93 -23.49
C LYS A 471 38.90 10.42 -23.77
N ASP A 472 37.95 10.77 -24.63
CA ASP A 472 37.62 12.15 -25.01
C ASP A 472 36.63 12.84 -24.05
N GLY A 473 36.23 12.16 -23.00
CA GLY A 473 35.32 12.68 -21.97
C GLY A 473 33.83 12.49 -22.25
N ASP A 474 33.45 11.81 -23.34
CA ASP A 474 32.05 11.58 -23.70
C ASP A 474 31.40 10.50 -22.82
N TYR A 475 30.15 10.76 -22.46
CA TYR A 475 29.35 9.81 -21.69
C TYR A 475 28.87 8.63 -22.54
N LYS A 476 29.45 7.45 -22.34
CA LYS A 476 29.22 6.23 -23.15
C LYS A 476 27.75 5.74 -23.12
N LEU A 477 26.95 6.14 -22.16
CA LEU A 477 25.57 5.67 -22.00
C LEU A 477 24.51 6.65 -22.51
N ARG A 478 24.88 7.83 -23.02
CA ARG A 478 23.92 8.92 -23.39
C ARG A 478 22.76 8.40 -24.26
N ASP A 479 23.06 7.76 -25.38
CA ASP A 479 22.03 7.30 -26.32
C ASP A 479 21.21 6.15 -25.77
N TYR A 480 21.85 5.27 -24.99
CA TYR A 480 21.17 4.14 -24.34
C TYR A 480 20.21 4.61 -23.26
N ILE A 481 20.56 5.63 -22.48
CA ILE A 481 19.68 6.25 -21.47
C ILE A 481 18.49 6.92 -22.16
N ASN A 482 18.73 7.76 -23.16
CA ASN A 482 17.66 8.44 -23.89
C ASN A 482 16.66 7.43 -24.47
N LYS A 483 17.17 6.36 -25.07
CA LYS A 483 16.33 5.27 -25.57
C LYS A 483 15.57 4.54 -24.45
N ALA A 484 16.22 4.19 -23.36
CA ALA A 484 15.62 3.47 -22.25
C ALA A 484 14.54 4.29 -21.52
N THR A 485 14.76 5.61 -21.35
CA THR A 485 13.81 6.50 -20.68
C THR A 485 12.60 6.80 -21.55
N SER A 486 12.75 6.90 -22.87
CA SER A 486 11.64 7.11 -23.81
C SER A 486 10.74 5.87 -23.98
N MET A 487 11.23 4.67 -23.61
CA MET A 487 10.44 3.43 -23.67
C MET A 487 9.42 3.38 -22.53
N ASN A 488 8.20 2.88 -22.86
CA ASN A 488 7.23 2.55 -21.83
C ASN A 488 7.87 1.57 -20.82
N PRO A 489 7.75 1.84 -19.49
CA PRO A 489 8.35 1.03 -18.42
C PRO A 489 8.11 -0.48 -18.54
N ASN A 490 6.89 -0.87 -18.95
CA ASN A 490 6.52 -2.28 -19.15
C ASN A 490 7.26 -2.98 -20.30
N LYS A 491 7.79 -2.20 -21.25
CA LYS A 491 8.53 -2.72 -22.42
C LYS A 491 10.04 -2.72 -22.21
N ARG A 492 10.54 -2.15 -21.10
CA ARG A 492 11.97 -2.13 -20.76
C ARG A 492 12.47 -3.53 -20.41
N GLY A 493 13.44 -4.04 -21.15
CA GLY A 493 14.13 -5.29 -20.87
C GLY A 493 15.14 -5.18 -19.72
N THR A 494 15.85 -6.27 -19.44
CA THR A 494 16.89 -6.30 -18.38
C THR A 494 18.05 -5.34 -18.67
N PHE A 495 18.38 -5.14 -19.95
CA PHE A 495 19.44 -4.23 -20.36
C PHE A 495 19.07 -2.77 -20.11
N GLU A 496 17.90 -2.33 -20.55
CA GLU A 496 17.42 -0.96 -20.39
C GLU A 496 17.30 -0.58 -18.91
N ARG A 497 16.80 -1.51 -18.09
CA ARG A 497 16.72 -1.30 -16.63
C ARG A 497 18.09 -1.22 -15.96
N ASP A 498 19.07 -2.00 -16.43
CA ASP A 498 20.41 -1.98 -15.85
C ASP A 498 21.18 -0.72 -16.27
N VAL A 499 20.92 -0.22 -17.49
CA VAL A 499 21.42 1.08 -17.98
C VAL A 499 20.89 2.22 -17.09
N ILE A 500 19.57 2.30 -16.87
CA ILE A 500 18.95 3.33 -16.01
C ILE A 500 19.53 3.25 -14.59
N LYS A 501 19.65 2.05 -14.01
CA LYS A 501 20.22 1.87 -12.67
C LYS A 501 21.70 2.24 -12.57
N LEU A 502 22.47 2.09 -13.63
CA LEU A 502 23.87 2.49 -13.62
C LEU A 502 23.99 4.01 -13.75
N ASP A 503 23.15 4.65 -14.56
CA ASP A 503 23.06 6.11 -14.65
C ASP A 503 22.66 6.73 -13.30
N GLU A 504 21.64 6.16 -12.61
CA GLU A 504 21.27 6.58 -11.26
C GLU A 504 22.45 6.50 -10.30
N ARG A 505 23.23 5.41 -10.33
CA ARG A 505 24.44 5.26 -9.47
C ARG A 505 25.51 6.29 -9.81
N LEU A 506 25.70 6.56 -11.09
CA LEU A 506 26.65 7.59 -11.55
C LEU A 506 26.26 8.97 -11.03
N ASN A 507 24.97 9.32 -11.14
CA ASN A 507 24.45 10.59 -10.68
C ASN A 507 24.57 10.72 -9.15
N ILE A 508 24.29 9.66 -8.39
CA ILE A 508 24.49 9.64 -6.93
C ILE A 508 25.96 9.85 -6.59
N ALA A 509 26.89 9.13 -7.24
CA ALA A 509 28.32 9.30 -7.01
C ALA A 509 28.79 10.72 -7.34
N TYR A 510 28.32 11.29 -8.45
CA TYR A 510 28.57 12.68 -8.83
C TYR A 510 28.12 13.66 -7.73
N MET A 511 26.86 13.52 -7.28
CA MET A 511 26.32 14.39 -6.23
C MET A 511 27.08 14.27 -4.89
N VAL A 512 27.65 13.09 -4.58
CA VAL A 512 28.50 12.90 -3.40
C VAL A 512 29.83 13.62 -3.57
N TYR A 513 30.48 13.48 -4.74
CA TYR A 513 31.77 14.12 -5.02
C TYR A 513 31.70 15.65 -4.97
N TYR A 514 30.56 16.24 -5.31
CA TYR A 514 30.33 17.68 -5.26
C TYR A 514 29.62 18.15 -3.97
N GLY A 515 29.29 17.24 -3.06
CA GLY A 515 28.65 17.59 -1.79
C GLY A 515 27.15 17.94 -1.89
N ASN A 516 26.52 17.79 -3.06
CA ASN A 516 25.15 18.25 -3.33
C ASN A 516 24.07 17.50 -2.52
N LEU A 517 24.37 16.28 -2.04
CA LEU A 517 23.43 15.51 -1.20
C LEU A 517 23.43 15.93 0.26
N PHE A 518 24.44 16.66 0.71
CA PHE A 518 24.65 16.97 2.14
C PHE A 518 24.02 18.30 2.51
N LYS A 519 22.70 18.33 2.66
CA LYS A 519 21.97 19.52 3.15
C LYS A 519 22.15 19.63 4.67
N ILE A 520 23.32 20.11 5.09
CA ILE A 520 23.76 20.16 6.49
C ILE A 520 23.80 21.55 7.07
N PHE A 521 23.59 22.60 6.27
CA PHE A 521 23.62 23.98 6.72
C PHE A 521 22.24 24.61 6.79
N PRO A 522 21.65 24.78 7.99
CA PRO A 522 20.43 25.57 8.17
C PRO A 522 20.68 27.03 7.77
N ARG A 523 19.69 27.69 7.18
CA ARG A 523 19.75 29.08 6.85
C ARG A 523 19.58 29.92 8.13
N PRO A 524 20.46 30.90 8.41
CA PRO A 524 20.23 31.87 9.45
C PRO A 524 18.94 32.68 9.17
N ASN A 525 18.23 33.05 10.23
CA ASN A 525 17.08 33.95 10.10
C ASN A 525 17.58 35.39 9.79
N ASP A 526 17.36 35.83 8.58
CA ASP A 526 17.77 37.15 8.08
C ASP A 526 16.60 38.15 7.99
N GLY A 527 15.42 37.76 8.48
CA GLY A 527 14.23 38.61 8.50
C GLY A 527 13.53 38.73 7.13
N HIS A 528 14.02 38.04 6.10
CA HIS A 528 13.39 37.99 4.77
C HIS A 528 12.62 36.68 4.58
N ASP A 529 11.47 36.77 3.92
CA ASP A 529 10.69 35.58 3.49
C ASP A 529 11.32 35.01 2.22
N HIS A 530 11.87 33.78 2.33
CA HIS A 530 12.48 33.05 1.23
C HIS A 530 11.57 31.92 0.71
N GLY A 531 10.26 31.96 0.99
CA GLY A 531 9.23 31.08 0.45
C GLY A 531 9.19 29.67 1.02
N VAL A 532 10.28 29.13 1.59
CA VAL A 532 10.31 27.80 2.20
C VAL A 532 10.95 27.86 3.58
N LYS A 533 10.11 27.74 4.60
CA LYS A 533 10.54 27.82 5.99
C LYS A 533 11.48 26.65 6.36
N ASP A 534 12.50 26.93 7.19
CA ASP A 534 13.43 25.94 7.73
C ASP A 534 14.18 25.10 6.68
N LYS A 535 14.48 25.66 5.51
CA LYS A 535 15.24 25.00 4.45
C LYS A 535 16.72 24.90 4.82
N TRP A 536 17.28 23.69 4.66
CA TRP A 536 18.70 23.43 4.81
C TRP A 536 19.39 23.31 3.45
N TYR A 537 20.63 23.71 3.40
CA TYR A 537 21.41 23.84 2.18
C TYR A 537 22.62 22.91 2.19
N ASN A 538 23.01 22.44 1.02
CA ASN A 538 24.32 21.84 0.84
C ASN A 538 25.42 22.92 0.87
N PRO A 539 26.70 22.54 1.01
CA PRO A 539 27.79 23.51 1.10
C PRO A 539 27.84 24.51 -0.05
N LEU A 540 27.61 24.09 -1.29
CA LEU A 540 27.72 24.96 -2.46
C LEU A 540 26.55 25.95 -2.53
N ASP A 541 25.33 25.47 -2.31
CA ASP A 541 24.15 26.34 -2.30
C ASP A 541 24.19 27.32 -1.13
N ALA A 542 24.67 26.89 0.06
CA ALA A 542 24.85 27.82 1.20
C ALA A 542 25.87 28.91 0.90
N MET A 543 26.97 28.60 0.19
CA MET A 543 27.97 29.61 -0.22
C MET A 543 27.45 30.54 -1.31
N SER A 544 26.39 30.20 -2.05
CA SER A 544 25.79 31.08 -3.06
C SER A 544 24.64 31.92 -2.50
N GLU A 545 23.80 31.34 -1.60
CA GLU A 545 22.53 31.95 -1.19
C GLU A 545 22.57 32.67 0.16
N PHE A 546 23.60 32.43 1.03
CA PHE A 546 23.67 33.05 2.34
C PHE A 546 24.27 34.46 2.27
N HIS A 547 24.02 35.27 3.29
CA HIS A 547 24.69 36.59 3.43
C HIS A 547 26.20 36.46 3.62
N GLU A 548 26.97 37.46 3.24
CA GLU A 548 28.45 37.41 3.23
C GLU A 548 29.08 36.95 4.54
N LYS A 549 28.51 37.34 5.69
CA LYS A 549 29.00 36.91 7.01
C LYS A 549 28.85 35.38 7.19
N ASP A 550 27.65 34.85 6.91
CA ASP A 550 27.32 33.43 7.10
C ASP A 550 27.99 32.57 6.05
N LYS A 551 28.09 33.08 4.83
CA LYS A 551 28.85 32.48 3.73
C LYS A 551 30.30 32.24 4.11
N LYS A 552 30.98 33.25 4.74
CA LYS A 552 32.36 33.11 5.23
C LYS A 552 32.47 32.03 6.31
N ILE A 553 31.48 31.95 7.22
CA ILE A 553 31.45 30.92 8.25
C ILE A 553 31.34 29.51 7.59
N VAL A 554 30.37 29.30 6.70
CA VAL A 554 30.20 28.03 5.98
C VAL A 554 31.48 27.69 5.22
N GLN A 555 32.05 28.62 4.51
CA GLN A 555 33.29 28.44 3.75
C GLN A 555 34.47 28.01 4.64
N MET A 556 34.64 28.67 5.81
CA MET A 556 35.66 28.30 6.78
C MET A 556 35.43 26.87 7.33
N LEU A 557 34.20 26.52 7.72
CA LEU A 557 33.86 25.23 8.27
C LEU A 557 34.11 24.10 7.26
N VAL A 558 33.62 24.25 6.02
CA VAL A 558 33.77 23.23 4.96
C VAL A 558 35.23 23.09 4.54
N ARG A 559 35.95 24.19 4.31
CA ARG A 559 37.36 24.17 3.92
C ARG A 559 38.22 23.55 5.01
N GLY A 560 38.01 23.92 6.27
CA GLY A 560 38.75 23.37 7.40
C GLY A 560 38.52 21.88 7.56
N PHE A 561 37.27 21.43 7.44
CA PHE A 561 36.92 19.99 7.49
C PHE A 561 37.60 19.21 6.34
N ILE A 562 37.38 19.64 5.08
CA ILE A 562 37.94 18.97 3.90
C ILE A 562 39.47 18.93 3.98
N ASN A 563 40.11 20.08 4.29
CA ASN A 563 41.55 20.15 4.39
C ASN A 563 42.10 19.19 5.46
N GLY A 564 41.47 19.14 6.64
CA GLY A 564 41.85 18.22 7.70
C GLY A 564 41.79 16.74 7.26
N VAL A 565 40.75 16.35 6.51
CA VAL A 565 40.63 14.99 5.99
C VAL A 565 41.65 14.70 4.89
N VAL A 566 41.85 15.61 3.93
CA VAL A 566 42.79 15.46 2.80
C VAL A 566 44.23 15.38 3.27
N THR A 567 44.62 16.21 4.25
CA THR A 567 45.97 16.23 4.83
C THR A 567 46.16 15.16 5.91
N SER A 568 45.18 14.30 6.14
CA SER A 568 45.19 13.27 7.18
C SER A 568 45.34 13.79 8.61
N LYS A 569 44.98 15.05 8.84
CA LYS A 569 44.94 15.69 10.17
C LYS A 569 43.53 15.55 10.78
N PHE A 570 43.22 14.34 11.20
CA PHE A 570 41.85 13.98 11.62
C PHE A 570 41.40 14.69 12.89
N ASP A 571 42.31 15.09 13.77
CA ASP A 571 42.00 15.91 14.96
C ASP A 571 41.50 17.31 14.57
N GLU A 572 42.11 17.91 13.55
CA GLU A 572 41.67 19.20 13.00
C GLU A 572 40.32 19.06 12.32
N ALA A 573 40.15 18.00 11.50
CA ALA A 573 38.86 17.68 10.87
C ALA A 573 37.73 17.47 11.91
N SER A 574 38.01 16.80 13.01
CA SER A 574 37.07 16.59 14.13
C SER A 574 36.62 17.89 14.78
N LYS A 575 37.53 18.86 14.96
CA LYS A 575 37.20 20.20 15.47
C LYS A 575 36.16 20.89 14.55
N TYR A 576 36.39 20.86 13.23
CA TYR A 576 35.45 21.47 12.29
C TYR A 576 34.10 20.73 12.22
N VAL A 577 34.06 19.40 12.37
CA VAL A 577 32.80 18.64 12.47
C VAL A 577 32.03 19.09 13.72
N ASN A 578 32.69 19.25 14.86
CA ASN A 578 32.04 19.77 16.08
C ASN A 578 31.49 21.19 15.88
N LEU A 579 32.24 22.07 15.24
CA LEU A 579 31.80 23.44 14.92
C LEU A 579 30.57 23.42 13.96
N ILE A 580 30.52 22.51 12.98
CA ILE A 580 29.34 22.30 12.13
C ILE A 580 28.15 21.86 12.98
N SER A 581 28.36 20.91 13.91
CA SER A 581 27.32 20.46 14.83
C SER A 581 26.78 21.60 15.70
N GLU A 582 27.65 22.42 16.25
CA GLU A 582 27.29 23.62 17.03
C GLU A 582 26.48 24.61 16.18
N TYR A 583 26.91 24.85 14.93
CA TYR A 583 26.19 25.69 14.00
C TYR A 583 24.77 25.14 13.73
N GLN A 584 24.64 23.83 13.52
CA GLN A 584 23.35 23.18 13.35
C GLN A 584 22.45 23.36 14.58
N GLN A 585 22.98 23.16 15.77
CA GLN A 585 22.24 23.32 17.03
C GLN A 585 21.82 24.78 17.30
N LYS A 586 22.65 25.74 16.91
CA LYS A 586 22.37 27.15 17.13
C LYS A 586 21.37 27.72 16.12
N VAL A 587 21.57 27.43 14.82
CA VAL A 587 20.81 28.03 13.73
C VAL A 587 19.57 27.17 13.37
N GLY A 588 19.71 25.86 13.42
CA GLY A 588 18.67 24.92 13.04
C GLY A 588 17.84 24.37 14.22
N LYS A 589 17.92 24.94 15.41
CA LYS A 589 17.32 24.47 16.67
C LYS A 589 15.86 24.07 16.55
N ALA A 590 15.09 24.78 15.72
CA ALA A 590 13.65 24.55 15.57
C ALA A 590 13.30 23.17 14.97
N VAL A 591 14.22 22.58 14.20
CA VAL A 591 13.95 21.35 13.42
C VAL A 591 14.96 20.22 13.65
N VAL A 592 16.04 20.47 14.38
CA VAL A 592 17.04 19.45 14.72
C VAL A 592 16.39 18.44 15.70
N PRO A 593 16.39 17.13 15.40
CA PRO A 593 15.88 16.13 16.32
C PRO A 593 16.69 16.05 17.62
N ASP A 594 16.05 15.58 18.68
CA ASP A 594 16.73 15.32 19.93
C ASP A 594 17.91 14.37 19.75
N GLN A 595 18.98 14.59 20.51
CA GLN A 595 20.22 13.80 20.41
C GLN A 595 19.99 12.32 20.69
N ASP A 596 19.00 11.97 21.51
CA ASP A 596 18.63 10.58 21.79
C ASP A 596 17.99 9.89 20.58
N VAL A 597 17.19 10.62 19.81
CA VAL A 597 16.60 10.11 18.55
C VAL A 597 17.71 9.88 17.52
N ILE A 598 18.65 10.83 17.39
CA ILE A 598 19.81 10.70 16.48
C ILE A 598 20.65 9.48 16.84
N ASN A 599 21.01 9.34 18.12
CA ASN A 599 21.80 8.20 18.61
C ASN A 599 21.04 6.87 18.43
N SER A 600 19.73 6.87 18.64
CA SER A 600 18.86 5.71 18.46
C SER A 600 18.79 5.29 16.99
N GLU A 601 18.68 6.25 16.05
CA GLU A 601 18.69 5.96 14.61
C GLU A 601 20.03 5.36 14.14
N ILE A 602 21.14 5.91 14.62
CA ILE A 602 22.49 5.37 14.37
C ILE A 602 22.62 3.94 14.93
N LEU A 603 22.10 3.70 16.14
CA LEU A 603 22.07 2.36 16.72
C LEU A 603 21.22 1.38 15.89
N PHE A 604 20.04 1.85 15.42
CA PHE A 604 19.16 1.07 14.55
C PHE A 604 19.89 0.62 13.26
N ASN A 605 20.60 1.53 12.60
CA ASN A 605 21.38 1.23 11.40
C ASN A 605 22.51 0.25 11.69
N LYS A 606 23.23 0.44 12.80
CA LYS A 606 24.32 -0.44 13.24
C LYS A 606 23.83 -1.85 13.55
N LEU A 607 22.70 -1.99 14.22
CA LEU A 607 22.11 -3.28 14.54
C LEU A 607 21.69 -4.05 13.28
N ASN A 608 21.20 -3.37 12.27
CA ASN A 608 20.70 -3.93 11.00
C ASN A 608 19.83 -5.18 11.24
N ILE A 609 18.87 -5.04 12.17
CA ILE A 609 18.19 -6.16 12.81
C ILE A 609 17.33 -6.96 11.82
N PHE A 610 16.63 -6.26 10.91
CA PHE A 610 15.73 -6.92 9.96
C PHE A 610 16.48 -7.77 8.92
N SER A 611 17.65 -7.32 8.43
CA SER A 611 18.48 -8.13 7.54
C SER A 611 19.01 -9.40 8.23
N LYS A 612 19.42 -9.30 9.50
CA LYS A 612 19.86 -10.45 10.30
C LYS A 612 18.71 -11.42 10.57
N LEU A 613 17.52 -10.88 10.91
CA LEU A 613 16.32 -11.69 11.12
C LEU A 613 15.88 -12.39 9.83
N THR A 614 16.01 -11.75 8.68
CA THR A 614 15.71 -12.38 7.39
C THR A 614 16.53 -13.64 7.19
N ILE A 615 17.84 -13.56 7.40
CA ILE A 615 18.75 -14.71 7.28
C ILE A 615 18.39 -15.79 8.32
N ALA A 616 18.16 -15.39 9.56
CA ALA A 616 17.79 -16.32 10.64
C ALA A 616 16.47 -17.04 10.34
N TYR A 617 15.43 -16.33 9.90
CA TYR A 617 14.15 -16.94 9.54
C TYR A 617 14.26 -17.92 8.37
N ILE A 618 15.05 -17.59 7.35
CA ILE A 618 15.27 -18.49 6.20
C ILE A 618 15.98 -19.76 6.66
N ILE A 619 17.08 -19.65 7.41
CA ILE A 619 17.87 -20.80 7.86
C ILE A 619 17.04 -21.66 8.82
N VAL A 620 16.48 -21.07 9.88
CA VAL A 620 15.67 -21.80 10.86
C VAL A 620 14.41 -22.36 10.21
N GLY A 621 13.78 -21.62 9.29
CA GLY A 621 12.60 -22.06 8.54
C GLY A 621 12.89 -23.29 7.68
N LEU A 622 14.01 -23.31 6.95
CA LEU A 622 14.40 -24.42 6.11
C LEU A 622 14.72 -25.68 6.97
N ILE A 623 15.49 -25.50 8.04
CA ILE A 623 15.81 -26.59 8.96
C ILE A 623 14.53 -27.14 9.59
N LEU A 624 13.69 -26.27 10.13
CA LEU A 624 12.45 -26.69 10.77
C LEU A 624 11.45 -27.33 9.79
N PHE A 625 11.41 -26.88 8.54
CA PHE A 625 10.62 -27.49 7.49
C PHE A 625 11.03 -28.94 7.27
N ILE A 626 12.32 -29.20 7.09
CA ILE A 626 12.86 -30.55 6.92
C ILE A 626 12.61 -31.41 8.18
N VAL A 627 12.94 -30.91 9.36
CA VAL A 627 12.76 -31.63 10.64
C VAL A 627 11.28 -31.95 10.87
N SER A 628 10.36 -31.06 10.54
CA SER A 628 8.92 -31.29 10.70
C SER A 628 8.42 -32.49 9.87
N PHE A 629 8.91 -32.62 8.63
CA PHE A 629 8.59 -33.81 7.80
C PHE A 629 9.30 -35.07 8.29
N LEU A 630 10.57 -34.98 8.70
CA LEU A 630 11.29 -36.12 9.25
C LEU A 630 10.59 -36.71 10.49
N THR A 631 10.08 -35.87 11.38
CA THR A 631 9.31 -36.31 12.57
C THR A 631 8.00 -36.97 12.22
N VAL A 632 7.40 -36.62 11.07
CA VAL A 632 6.18 -37.29 10.56
C VAL A 632 6.51 -38.60 9.89
N PHE A 633 7.59 -38.71 9.11
CA PHE A 633 7.93 -39.94 8.40
C PHE A 633 8.61 -40.99 9.26
N ASN A 634 9.31 -40.59 10.32
CA ASN A 634 10.01 -41.49 11.21
C ASN A 634 9.70 -41.19 12.68
N LYS A 635 8.96 -42.08 13.32
CA LYS A 635 8.54 -41.95 14.74
C LYS A 635 9.69 -41.81 15.72
N LYS A 636 10.89 -42.34 15.39
CA LYS A 636 12.09 -42.23 16.25
C LYS A 636 12.52 -40.75 16.46
N TRP A 637 12.20 -39.87 15.52
CA TRP A 637 12.48 -38.43 15.60
C TRP A 637 11.40 -37.65 16.35
N HIS A 638 10.30 -38.29 16.70
CA HIS A 638 9.20 -37.65 17.41
C HIS A 638 9.56 -37.42 18.86
N SER A 639 10.03 -36.21 19.21
CA SER A 639 10.39 -35.80 20.56
C SER A 639 9.73 -34.46 20.92
N SER A 640 9.14 -34.43 22.09
CA SER A 640 8.62 -33.18 22.70
C SER A 640 9.75 -32.13 22.88
N LYS A 641 10.98 -32.61 23.13
CA LYS A 641 12.18 -31.75 23.28
C LYS A 641 12.45 -30.94 21.99
N ILE A 642 12.33 -31.58 20.81
CA ILE A 642 12.56 -30.92 19.52
C ILE A 642 11.57 -29.75 19.34
N ASN A 643 10.28 -30.01 19.63
CA ASN A 643 9.28 -28.93 19.56
C ASN A 643 9.57 -27.75 20.50
N THR A 644 10.01 -28.06 21.74
CA THR A 644 10.37 -27.05 22.75
C THR A 644 11.59 -26.24 22.31
N VAL A 645 12.64 -26.88 21.80
CA VAL A 645 13.85 -26.19 21.33
C VAL A 645 13.52 -25.20 20.21
N PHE A 646 12.80 -25.66 19.18
CA PHE A 646 12.44 -24.77 18.09
C PHE A 646 11.46 -23.67 18.53
N PHE A 647 10.50 -23.98 19.43
CA PHE A 647 9.63 -22.94 19.99
C PHE A 647 10.44 -21.84 20.70
N VAL A 648 11.44 -22.21 21.51
CA VAL A 648 12.29 -21.22 22.21
C VAL A 648 13.08 -20.38 21.20
N ILE A 649 13.68 -21.01 20.18
CA ILE A 649 14.39 -20.29 19.13
C ILE A 649 13.43 -19.27 18.44
N LEU A 650 12.23 -19.72 18.08
CA LEU A 650 11.26 -18.84 17.42
C LEU A 650 10.75 -17.73 18.34
N ALA A 651 10.59 -18.00 19.64
CA ALA A 651 10.20 -16.98 20.63
C ALA A 651 11.29 -15.89 20.77
N VAL A 652 12.57 -16.27 20.76
CA VAL A 652 13.71 -15.33 20.79
C VAL A 652 13.74 -14.48 19.51
N LEU A 653 13.60 -15.11 18.34
CA LEU A 653 13.55 -14.40 17.07
C LEU A 653 12.34 -13.44 17.00
N PHE A 654 11.20 -13.86 17.52
CA PHE A 654 10.00 -13.03 17.62
C PHE A 654 10.20 -11.84 18.56
N ALA A 655 10.84 -12.04 19.72
CA ALA A 655 11.18 -10.96 20.64
C ALA A 655 12.13 -9.94 19.99
N ALA A 656 13.17 -10.42 19.28
CA ALA A 656 14.07 -9.56 18.52
C ALA A 656 13.35 -8.80 17.38
N HIS A 657 12.40 -9.44 16.71
CA HIS A 657 11.58 -8.81 15.70
C HIS A 657 10.68 -7.70 16.29
N THR A 658 10.04 -7.99 17.42
CA THR A 658 9.20 -7.01 18.15
C THR A 658 10.04 -5.82 18.61
N PHE A 659 11.25 -6.07 19.12
CA PHE A 659 12.18 -5.01 19.49
C PHE A 659 12.54 -4.14 18.26
N GLY A 660 12.88 -4.76 17.13
CA GLY A 660 13.18 -4.04 15.89
C GLY A 660 12.03 -3.16 15.40
N MET A 661 10.79 -3.67 15.47
CA MET A 661 9.58 -2.91 15.11
C MET A 661 9.37 -1.71 16.06
N GLY A 662 9.49 -1.93 17.37
CA GLY A 662 9.37 -0.85 18.38
C GLY A 662 10.46 0.21 18.23
N HIS A 663 11.70 -0.22 17.95
CA HIS A 663 12.83 0.68 17.71
C HIS A 663 12.60 1.54 16.47
N ARG A 664 12.13 0.94 15.36
CA ARG A 664 11.79 1.68 14.15
C ARG A 664 10.66 2.68 14.40
N TRP A 665 9.62 2.30 15.16
CA TRP A 665 8.54 3.19 15.57
C TRP A 665 9.06 4.42 16.32
N TYR A 666 9.93 4.20 17.30
CA TYR A 666 10.54 5.30 18.07
C TYR A 666 11.32 6.27 17.17
N VAL A 667 12.13 5.74 16.25
CA VAL A 667 12.94 6.55 15.34
C VAL A 667 12.12 7.29 14.30
N SER A 668 11.06 6.65 13.75
CA SER A 668 10.23 7.24 12.69
C SER A 668 9.17 8.21 13.21
N GLY A 669 8.79 8.10 14.48
CA GLY A 669 7.68 8.85 15.09
C GLY A 669 6.29 8.41 14.63
N HIS A 670 6.19 7.35 13.80
CA HIS A 670 4.93 6.79 13.32
C HIS A 670 4.94 5.26 13.31
N ALA A 671 3.74 4.67 13.23
CA ALA A 671 3.59 3.22 13.24
C ALA A 671 4.30 2.56 12.06
N PRO A 672 5.12 1.49 12.30
CA PRO A 672 6.01 0.91 11.29
C PRO A 672 5.27 -0.10 10.37
N TRP A 673 4.21 0.36 9.71
CA TRP A 673 3.45 -0.35 8.66
C TRP A 673 2.83 0.61 7.64
N SER A 674 3.48 1.76 7.44
CA SER A 674 2.98 2.86 6.61
C SER A 674 3.39 2.76 5.15
N ASP A 675 4.42 1.99 4.84
CA ASP A 675 4.92 1.74 3.47
C ASP A 675 4.99 0.24 3.14
N THR A 676 5.43 -0.08 1.91
CA THR A 676 5.53 -1.46 1.43
C THR A 676 6.58 -2.28 2.19
N TYR A 677 7.71 -1.69 2.56
CA TYR A 677 8.75 -2.37 3.34
C TYR A 677 8.25 -2.71 4.74
N GLU A 678 7.75 -1.71 5.43
CA GLU A 678 7.25 -1.81 6.80
C GLU A 678 6.09 -2.80 6.91
N SER A 679 5.14 -2.75 5.97
CA SER A 679 4.00 -3.66 5.99
C SER A 679 4.40 -5.13 5.75
N LEU A 680 5.41 -5.41 4.91
CA LEU A 680 5.94 -6.77 4.73
C LEU A 680 6.65 -7.27 6.01
N VAL A 681 7.42 -6.42 6.67
CA VAL A 681 8.05 -6.72 7.95
C VAL A 681 6.97 -6.99 9.00
N TYR A 682 5.91 -6.19 9.05
CA TYR A 682 4.79 -6.38 9.95
C TYR A 682 3.99 -7.66 9.68
N ILE A 683 3.74 -8.02 8.40
CA ILE A 683 3.09 -9.29 8.03
C ILE A 683 3.94 -10.48 8.53
N ALA A 684 5.26 -10.42 8.39
CA ALA A 684 6.17 -11.43 8.91
C ALA A 684 6.09 -11.52 10.45
N TRP A 685 6.03 -10.36 11.14
CA TRP A 685 5.82 -10.28 12.58
C TRP A 685 4.48 -10.90 13.00
N SER A 686 3.40 -10.61 12.28
CA SER A 686 2.07 -11.17 12.55
C SER A 686 2.03 -12.70 12.36
N ALA A 687 2.71 -13.22 11.33
CA ALA A 687 2.87 -14.66 11.16
C ALA A 687 3.60 -15.27 12.36
N MET A 688 4.72 -14.67 12.80
CA MET A 688 5.47 -15.13 13.99
C MET A 688 4.61 -15.06 15.26
N PHE A 689 3.84 -13.98 15.45
CA PHE A 689 2.87 -13.83 16.53
C PHE A 689 1.87 -15.00 16.54
N ALA A 690 1.28 -15.30 15.40
CA ALA A 690 0.32 -16.40 15.26
C ALA A 690 0.93 -17.75 15.65
N GLY A 691 2.14 -18.04 15.20
CA GLY A 691 2.84 -19.29 15.52
C GLY A 691 3.18 -19.42 17.00
N VAL A 692 3.80 -18.40 17.56
CA VAL A 692 4.27 -18.41 18.96
C VAL A 692 3.09 -18.43 19.95
N VAL A 693 2.04 -17.66 19.69
CA VAL A 693 0.92 -17.53 20.63
C VAL A 693 -0.12 -18.64 20.45
N PHE A 694 -0.55 -18.91 19.21
CA PHE A 694 -1.69 -19.81 18.98
C PHE A 694 -1.29 -21.24 18.60
N PHE A 695 -0.15 -21.43 17.90
CA PHE A 695 0.18 -22.72 17.28
C PHE A 695 1.46 -23.35 17.83
N ARG A 696 1.99 -22.89 18.95
CA ARG A 696 3.27 -23.31 19.57
C ARG A 696 3.43 -24.80 19.81
N LYS A 697 2.34 -25.55 19.86
CA LYS A 697 2.34 -27.00 20.17
C LYS A 697 2.47 -27.89 18.93
N SER A 698 2.42 -27.37 17.72
CA SER A 698 2.54 -28.15 16.49
C SER A 698 3.82 -27.76 15.74
N LEU A 699 4.73 -28.73 15.62
CA LEU A 699 5.99 -28.52 14.89
C LEU A 699 5.75 -28.14 13.43
N MET A 700 4.74 -28.76 12.78
CA MET A 700 4.34 -28.43 11.43
C MET A 700 3.82 -26.99 11.32
N ALA A 701 3.04 -26.53 12.33
CA ALA A 701 2.53 -25.17 12.33
C ALA A 701 3.64 -24.13 12.60
N LEU A 702 4.57 -24.43 13.53
CA LEU A 702 5.73 -23.58 13.74
C LEU A 702 6.62 -23.51 12.50
N SER A 703 6.75 -24.63 11.78
CA SER A 703 7.46 -24.65 10.49
C SER A 703 6.78 -23.75 9.46
N ALA A 704 5.46 -23.89 9.27
CA ALA A 704 4.69 -23.03 8.37
C ALA A 704 4.85 -21.53 8.72
N THR A 705 4.84 -21.22 10.00
CA THR A 705 5.02 -19.86 10.54
C THR A 705 6.34 -19.24 10.13
N VAL A 706 7.46 -19.92 10.48
CA VAL A 706 8.79 -19.33 10.24
C VAL A 706 9.17 -19.30 8.76
N VAL A 707 8.71 -20.28 7.97
CA VAL A 707 8.90 -20.26 6.51
C VAL A 707 8.19 -19.08 5.90
N MET A 708 6.92 -18.82 6.26
CA MET A 708 6.20 -17.67 5.74
C MET A 708 6.79 -16.34 6.22
N ALA A 709 7.19 -16.23 7.48
CA ALA A 709 7.90 -15.06 7.98
C ALA A 709 9.21 -14.82 7.20
N GLY A 710 9.98 -15.87 6.93
CA GLY A 710 11.21 -15.81 6.11
C GLY A 710 10.93 -15.34 4.68
N ILE A 711 9.85 -15.83 4.05
CA ILE A 711 9.45 -15.40 2.70
C ILE A 711 9.07 -13.90 2.68
N PHE A 712 8.26 -13.43 3.62
CA PHE A 712 7.89 -12.02 3.69
C PHE A 712 9.09 -11.12 3.96
N MET A 713 9.95 -11.49 4.92
CA MET A 713 11.18 -10.74 5.21
C MET A 713 12.14 -10.73 4.03
N PHE A 714 12.29 -11.84 3.32
CA PHE A 714 13.10 -11.90 2.09
C PHE A 714 12.51 -10.99 1.01
N THR A 715 11.19 -11.01 0.83
CA THR A 715 10.49 -10.15 -0.14
C THR A 715 10.71 -8.68 0.16
N ALA A 716 10.66 -8.27 1.44
CA ALA A 716 10.95 -6.89 1.87
C ALA A 716 12.36 -6.41 1.48
N HIS A 717 13.32 -7.34 1.32
CA HIS A 717 14.70 -7.01 0.94
C HIS A 717 14.97 -7.16 -0.57
N LEU A 718 13.93 -7.44 -1.39
CA LEU A 718 14.10 -7.51 -2.85
C LEU A 718 14.34 -6.12 -3.46
N THR A 719 14.99 -6.13 -4.62
CA THR A 719 15.28 -4.90 -5.38
C THR A 719 13.99 -4.20 -5.81
N GLY A 720 13.81 -2.97 -5.40
CA GLY A 720 12.62 -2.16 -5.72
C GLY A 720 11.76 -1.81 -4.51
N ILE A 721 12.06 -2.39 -3.33
CA ILE A 721 11.44 -2.00 -2.06
C ILE A 721 12.50 -1.23 -1.26
N ASP A 722 12.19 0.00 -0.89
CA ASP A 722 13.13 0.90 -0.20
C ASP A 722 12.91 0.79 1.33
N PRO A 723 13.94 0.46 2.13
CA PRO A 723 13.83 0.39 3.59
C PRO A 723 13.91 1.75 4.31
N GLN A 724 14.06 2.86 3.57
CA GLN A 724 14.20 4.20 4.14
C GLN A 724 12.98 4.59 4.96
N ILE A 725 13.22 5.34 6.04
CA ILE A 725 12.16 5.99 6.81
C ILE A 725 11.81 7.31 6.13
N THR A 726 10.54 7.51 5.80
CA THR A 726 10.03 8.72 5.14
C THR A 726 8.95 9.40 5.96
N ASN A 727 8.72 10.70 5.72
CA ASN A 727 7.60 11.42 6.31
C ASN A 727 6.26 10.92 5.75
N LEU A 728 5.21 10.96 6.58
CA LEU A 728 3.85 10.63 6.16
C LEU A 728 3.21 11.81 5.43
N VAL A 729 2.49 11.52 4.34
CA VAL A 729 1.58 12.50 3.72
C VAL A 729 0.37 12.75 4.64
N PRO A 730 -0.29 13.93 4.59
CA PRO A 730 -1.34 14.31 5.54
C PRO A 730 -2.47 13.29 5.67
N VAL A 731 -2.93 12.70 4.57
CA VAL A 731 -4.00 11.70 4.54
C VAL A 731 -3.67 10.43 5.34
N LEU A 732 -2.37 10.08 5.45
CA LEU A 732 -1.92 8.92 6.21
C LEU A 732 -1.78 9.19 7.72
N LYS A 733 -1.88 10.44 8.16
CA LYS A 733 -1.87 10.83 9.58
C LYS A 733 -3.26 10.63 10.19
N SER A 734 -3.68 9.37 10.35
CA SER A 734 -4.99 9.04 10.91
C SER A 734 -4.90 7.88 11.89
N TYR A 735 -5.57 8.03 13.02
CA TYR A 735 -5.73 6.98 14.02
C TYR A 735 -6.48 5.76 13.44
N TRP A 736 -7.57 6.00 12.70
CA TRP A 736 -8.35 4.94 12.07
C TRP A 736 -7.56 4.17 11.03
N LEU A 737 -6.73 4.88 10.25
CA LEU A 737 -5.85 4.23 9.28
C LEU A 737 -4.81 3.34 9.95
N THR A 738 -4.19 3.82 11.02
CA THR A 738 -3.19 3.05 11.78
C THR A 738 -3.78 1.73 12.28
N ILE A 739 -5.00 1.75 12.84
CA ILE A 739 -5.71 0.54 13.29
C ILE A 739 -6.11 -0.33 12.10
N HIS A 740 -6.71 0.25 11.06
CA HIS A 740 -7.10 -0.44 9.85
C HIS A 740 -5.93 -1.25 9.24
N VAL A 741 -4.82 -0.58 8.96
CA VAL A 741 -3.65 -1.21 8.34
C VAL A 741 -3.07 -2.30 9.24
N SER A 742 -2.99 -2.09 10.55
CA SER A 742 -2.47 -3.10 11.47
C SER A 742 -3.32 -4.38 11.47
N ILE A 743 -4.64 -4.26 11.48
CA ILE A 743 -5.54 -5.41 11.52
C ILE A 743 -5.56 -6.14 10.16
N ILE A 744 -5.67 -5.39 9.05
CA ILE A 744 -5.78 -6.00 7.72
C ILE A 744 -4.48 -6.68 7.30
N THR A 745 -3.32 -6.02 7.48
CA THR A 745 -2.01 -6.62 7.16
C THR A 745 -1.64 -7.74 8.13
N GLY A 746 -2.03 -7.60 9.41
CA GLY A 746 -1.93 -8.67 10.40
C GLY A 746 -2.70 -9.92 10.00
N SER A 747 -3.88 -9.78 9.39
CA SER A 747 -4.68 -10.91 8.90
C SER A 747 -3.93 -11.74 7.86
N TYR A 748 -3.10 -11.10 7.02
CA TYR A 748 -2.34 -11.78 5.95
C TYR A 748 -1.35 -12.79 6.52
N GLY A 749 -0.77 -12.53 7.70
CA GLY A 749 0.10 -13.49 8.37
C GLY A 749 -0.62 -14.80 8.74
N PHE A 750 -1.84 -14.72 9.29
CA PHE A 750 -2.67 -15.89 9.60
C PHE A 750 -3.10 -16.65 8.35
N LEU A 751 -3.51 -15.93 7.30
CA LEU A 751 -3.94 -16.52 6.02
C LEU A 751 -2.77 -17.20 5.30
N ALA A 752 -1.58 -16.64 5.38
CA ALA A 752 -0.35 -17.21 4.85
C ALA A 752 0.04 -18.53 5.54
N ILE A 753 -0.07 -18.60 6.88
CA ILE A 753 0.13 -19.85 7.62
C ILE A 753 -0.87 -20.90 7.16
N GLY A 754 -2.13 -20.51 6.96
CA GLY A 754 -3.16 -21.42 6.44
C GLY A 754 -2.81 -21.98 5.07
N ALA A 755 -2.34 -21.14 4.15
CA ALA A 755 -1.89 -21.57 2.82
C ALA A 755 -0.71 -22.51 2.90
N MET A 756 0.30 -22.23 3.75
CA MET A 756 1.47 -23.09 3.95
C MET A 756 1.09 -24.43 4.57
N LEU A 757 0.19 -24.45 5.54
CA LEU A 757 -0.32 -25.69 6.13
C LEU A 757 -1.10 -26.52 5.10
N GLY A 758 -1.87 -25.87 4.23
CA GLY A 758 -2.53 -26.52 3.09
C GLY A 758 -1.52 -27.16 2.14
N PHE A 759 -0.49 -26.41 1.77
CA PHE A 759 0.63 -26.87 0.95
C PHE A 759 1.35 -28.07 1.56
N MET A 760 1.68 -28.00 2.84
CA MET A 760 2.33 -29.11 3.58
C MET A 760 1.40 -30.35 3.65
N ALA A 761 0.08 -30.16 3.82
CA ALA A 761 -0.89 -31.25 3.78
C ALA A 761 -0.92 -31.94 2.42
N LEU A 762 -0.90 -31.18 1.32
CA LEU A 762 -0.84 -31.73 -0.04
C LEU A 762 0.41 -32.59 -0.25
N ILE A 763 1.57 -32.20 0.27
CA ILE A 763 2.78 -33.00 0.25
C ILE A 763 2.54 -34.32 1.02
N LEU A 764 1.99 -34.27 2.22
CA LEU A 764 1.70 -35.46 3.02
C LEU A 764 0.72 -36.39 2.33
N PHE A 765 -0.27 -35.90 1.57
CA PHE A 765 -1.18 -36.73 0.77
C PHE A 765 -0.44 -37.61 -0.25
N ILE A 766 0.64 -37.10 -0.86
CA ILE A 766 1.46 -37.88 -1.82
C ILE A 766 2.12 -39.07 -1.15
N PHE A 767 2.62 -38.91 0.08
CA PHE A 767 3.34 -39.94 0.83
C PHE A 767 2.41 -40.84 1.68
N ARG A 768 1.12 -40.59 1.62
CA ARG A 768 0.12 -41.37 2.36
C ARG A 768 0.07 -42.81 1.88
N THR A 769 0.07 -43.79 2.82
CA THR A 769 -0.05 -45.22 2.57
C THR A 769 -0.85 -45.87 3.70
N PRO A 770 -1.57 -46.99 3.44
CA PRO A 770 -2.32 -47.72 4.47
C PRO A 770 -1.46 -48.13 5.68
N ASN A 771 -0.19 -48.42 5.45
CA ASN A 771 0.76 -48.86 6.51
C ASN A 771 1.27 -47.70 7.39
N LYS A 772 0.88 -46.46 7.11
CA LYS A 772 1.33 -45.25 7.86
C LYS A 772 0.17 -44.40 8.35
N PRO A 773 -0.69 -44.92 9.26
CA PRO A 773 -1.90 -44.21 9.71
C PRO A 773 -1.60 -42.89 10.47
N HIS A 774 -0.38 -42.74 10.98
CA HIS A 774 0.07 -41.50 11.63
C HIS A 774 0.16 -40.30 10.65
N ILE A 775 0.42 -40.55 9.34
CA ILE A 775 0.37 -39.47 8.33
C ILE A 775 -1.08 -38.97 8.22
N ASP A 776 -2.06 -39.85 8.22
CA ASP A 776 -3.48 -39.49 8.19
C ASP A 776 -3.88 -38.66 9.40
N SER A 777 -3.38 -39.03 10.59
CA SER A 777 -3.57 -38.26 11.83
C SER A 777 -2.95 -36.87 11.75
N THR A 778 -1.73 -36.78 11.22
CA THR A 778 -1.04 -35.48 11.02
C THR A 778 -1.79 -34.62 10.02
N ILE A 779 -2.24 -35.14 8.87
CA ILE A 779 -3.04 -34.39 7.90
C ILE A 779 -4.29 -33.83 8.56
N LYS A 780 -5.02 -34.62 9.37
CA LYS A 780 -6.20 -34.15 10.10
C LYS A 780 -5.87 -33.06 11.09
N GLN A 781 -4.75 -33.19 11.83
CA GLN A 781 -4.30 -32.21 12.80
C GLN A 781 -3.98 -30.86 12.12
N ILE A 782 -3.13 -30.88 11.07
CA ILE A 782 -2.75 -29.63 10.38
C ILE A 782 -3.92 -29.01 9.63
N THR A 783 -4.89 -29.83 9.13
CA THR A 783 -6.13 -29.30 8.55
C THR A 783 -6.96 -28.55 9.61
N ALA A 784 -7.01 -29.04 10.84
CA ALA A 784 -7.72 -28.35 11.92
C ALA A 784 -7.03 -27.06 12.32
N ILE A 785 -5.69 -27.03 12.37
CA ILE A 785 -4.91 -25.81 12.64
C ILE A 785 -5.07 -24.81 11.48
N ASN A 786 -5.03 -25.28 10.23
CA ASN A 786 -5.27 -24.47 9.05
C ASN A 786 -6.67 -23.82 9.12
N GLU A 787 -7.74 -24.59 9.39
CA GLU A 787 -9.09 -24.05 9.51
C GLU A 787 -9.16 -22.99 10.64
N ALA A 788 -8.50 -23.22 11.77
CA ALA A 788 -8.44 -22.26 12.88
C ALA A 788 -7.69 -20.96 12.47
N ALA A 789 -6.57 -21.09 11.78
CA ALA A 789 -5.79 -19.94 11.28
C ALA A 789 -6.61 -19.11 10.26
N LEU A 790 -7.31 -19.79 9.33
CA LEU A 790 -8.18 -19.10 8.38
C LEU A 790 -9.36 -18.41 9.05
N ILE A 791 -9.95 -18.97 10.10
CA ILE A 791 -11.03 -18.31 10.85
C ILE A 791 -10.55 -17.01 11.51
N ILE A 792 -9.38 -17.02 12.14
CA ILE A 792 -8.79 -15.81 12.73
C ILE A 792 -8.44 -14.80 11.61
N GLY A 793 -7.77 -15.29 10.56
CA GLY A 793 -7.34 -14.45 9.44
C GLY A 793 -8.50 -13.76 8.74
N ILE A 794 -9.58 -14.50 8.39
CA ILE A 794 -10.75 -13.87 7.76
C ILE A 794 -11.49 -12.94 8.73
N ALA A 795 -11.58 -13.28 10.01
CA ALA A 795 -12.19 -12.40 10.99
C ALA A 795 -11.46 -11.05 11.08
N ALA A 796 -10.12 -11.09 11.16
CA ALA A 796 -9.30 -9.89 11.14
C ALA A 796 -9.39 -9.14 9.80
N LEU A 797 -9.38 -9.86 8.65
CA LEU A 797 -9.52 -9.25 7.33
C LEU A 797 -10.85 -8.50 7.18
N VAL A 798 -11.94 -9.10 7.62
CA VAL A 798 -13.28 -8.51 7.57
C VAL A 798 -13.37 -7.28 8.48
N VAL A 799 -12.94 -7.40 9.73
CA VAL A 799 -12.96 -6.27 10.69
C VAL A 799 -12.04 -5.14 10.18
N GLY A 800 -10.82 -5.48 9.73
CA GLY A 800 -9.89 -4.52 9.18
C GLY A 800 -10.48 -3.78 7.98
N ASN A 801 -11.10 -4.50 7.03
CA ASN A 801 -11.71 -3.90 5.85
C ASN A 801 -12.81 -2.89 6.20
N PHE A 802 -13.66 -3.18 7.19
CA PHE A 802 -14.73 -2.25 7.59
C PHE A 802 -14.24 -1.07 8.43
N ILE A 803 -13.20 -1.25 9.24
CA ILE A 803 -12.52 -0.10 9.89
C ILE A 803 -11.90 0.81 8.82
N GLY A 804 -11.38 0.24 7.72
CA GLY A 804 -10.95 0.99 6.55
C GLY A 804 -12.08 1.79 5.91
N GLY A 805 -13.30 1.25 5.87
CA GLY A 805 -14.50 1.98 5.43
C GLY A 805 -14.83 3.17 6.34
N VAL A 806 -14.64 3.04 7.66
CA VAL A 806 -14.78 4.18 8.58
C VAL A 806 -13.76 5.26 8.28
N TRP A 807 -12.48 4.88 8.14
CA TRP A 807 -11.43 5.83 7.75
C TRP A 807 -11.70 6.49 6.39
N ALA A 808 -12.11 5.72 5.39
CA ALA A 808 -12.43 6.24 4.05
C ALA A 808 -13.58 7.25 4.11
N ASN A 809 -14.58 7.02 4.95
CA ASN A 809 -15.67 7.96 5.17
C ASN A 809 -15.21 9.27 5.85
N GLU A 810 -14.27 9.21 6.80
CA GLU A 810 -13.73 10.42 7.44
C GLU A 810 -12.70 11.15 6.56
N SER A 811 -12.05 10.45 5.62
CA SER A 811 -11.01 11.03 4.75
C SER A 811 -11.53 11.48 3.39
N TRP A 812 -12.47 10.74 2.81
CA TRP A 812 -12.93 10.92 1.42
C TRP A 812 -14.45 11.04 1.27
N GLY A 813 -15.20 10.99 2.37
CA GLY A 813 -16.62 11.15 2.38
C GLY A 813 -17.45 9.94 1.98
N ARG A 814 -16.83 8.80 1.77
CA ARG A 814 -17.53 7.59 1.36
C ARG A 814 -16.88 6.37 1.99
N TYR A 815 -17.68 5.51 2.58
CA TYR A 815 -17.18 4.29 3.22
C TYR A 815 -16.85 3.17 2.22
N TRP A 816 -17.20 3.31 0.95
CA TRP A 816 -16.90 2.37 -0.13
C TRP A 816 -16.85 3.05 -1.49
N GLY A 817 -15.73 2.94 -2.21
CA GLY A 817 -15.53 3.59 -3.50
C GLY A 817 -15.33 2.64 -4.67
N TRP A 818 -15.33 1.32 -4.45
CA TRP A 818 -14.94 0.30 -5.43
C TRP A 818 -13.50 0.47 -5.94
N ASP A 819 -12.65 1.14 -5.16
CA ASP A 819 -11.23 1.23 -5.48
C ASP A 819 -10.62 -0.20 -5.62
N PRO A 820 -9.67 -0.43 -6.52
CA PRO A 820 -9.10 -1.77 -6.73
C PRO A 820 -8.62 -2.46 -5.46
N LYS A 821 -8.08 -1.71 -4.49
CA LYS A 821 -7.61 -2.29 -3.23
C LYS A 821 -8.74 -2.72 -2.30
N GLU A 822 -9.77 -1.90 -2.17
CA GLU A 822 -11.01 -2.25 -1.45
C GLU A 822 -11.66 -3.48 -2.09
N THR A 823 -11.78 -3.44 -3.42
CA THR A 823 -12.40 -4.51 -4.21
C THR A 823 -11.65 -5.84 -4.07
N TRP A 824 -10.32 -5.86 -4.14
CA TRP A 824 -9.54 -7.09 -3.96
C TRP A 824 -9.51 -7.58 -2.51
N ALA A 825 -9.61 -6.68 -1.51
CA ALA A 825 -9.85 -7.08 -0.12
C ALA A 825 -11.21 -7.78 0.03
N TYR A 826 -12.27 -7.22 -0.56
CA TYR A 826 -13.60 -7.83 -0.63
C TYR A 826 -13.59 -9.19 -1.35
N ILE A 827 -12.92 -9.30 -2.52
CA ILE A 827 -12.74 -10.57 -3.24
C ILE A 827 -12.04 -11.60 -2.34
N SER A 828 -11.01 -11.20 -1.61
CA SER A 828 -10.31 -12.07 -0.67
C SER A 828 -11.25 -12.57 0.43
N ILE A 829 -12.11 -11.71 1.00
CA ILE A 829 -13.13 -12.11 1.97
C ILE A 829 -14.07 -13.16 1.37
N ILE A 830 -14.56 -12.96 0.14
CA ILE A 830 -15.43 -13.93 -0.56
C ILE A 830 -14.72 -15.27 -0.79
N VAL A 831 -13.47 -15.24 -1.25
CA VAL A 831 -12.66 -16.44 -1.53
C VAL A 831 -12.45 -17.25 -0.24
N TYR A 832 -12.05 -16.61 0.85
CA TYR A 832 -11.89 -17.31 2.14
C TYR A 832 -13.20 -17.72 2.78
N ALA A 833 -14.29 -16.95 2.60
CA ALA A 833 -15.63 -17.38 2.98
C ALA A 833 -16.04 -18.64 2.19
N PHE A 834 -15.79 -18.68 0.87
CA PHE A 834 -16.00 -19.86 0.05
C PHE A 834 -15.24 -21.08 0.61
N VAL A 835 -13.93 -20.95 0.90
CA VAL A 835 -13.10 -22.03 1.46
C VAL A 835 -13.69 -22.56 2.77
N LEU A 836 -14.05 -21.68 3.70
CA LEU A 836 -14.62 -22.08 4.99
C LEU A 836 -16.02 -22.71 4.87
N HIS A 837 -16.76 -22.40 3.79
CA HIS A 837 -18.09 -22.98 3.53
C HIS A 837 -18.05 -24.28 2.71
N LEU A 838 -16.91 -24.69 2.13
CA LEU A 838 -16.75 -25.98 1.45
C LEU A 838 -17.20 -27.16 2.30
N ARG A 839 -16.98 -27.08 3.62
CA ARG A 839 -17.39 -28.12 4.58
C ARG A 839 -18.90 -28.38 4.66
N ILE A 840 -19.73 -27.43 4.19
CA ILE A 840 -21.19 -27.56 4.19
C ILE A 840 -21.64 -28.44 3.02
N VAL A 841 -20.79 -28.59 2.00
CA VAL A 841 -21.06 -29.42 0.83
C VAL A 841 -20.50 -30.83 1.08
N PRO A 842 -21.34 -31.87 1.18
CA PRO A 842 -20.90 -33.22 1.61
C PRO A 842 -19.73 -33.80 0.80
N LYS A 843 -19.70 -33.57 -0.51
CA LYS A 843 -18.64 -34.08 -1.41
C LYS A 843 -17.33 -33.30 -1.29
N LEU A 844 -17.37 -32.07 -0.86
CA LEU A 844 -16.19 -31.18 -0.73
C LEU A 844 -15.65 -31.10 0.72
N ASN A 845 -16.37 -31.63 1.68
CA ASN A 845 -16.00 -31.63 3.09
C ASN A 845 -14.93 -32.69 3.40
N THR A 846 -13.76 -32.56 2.80
CA THR A 846 -12.62 -33.46 3.06
C THR A 846 -11.34 -32.63 3.31
N PRO A 847 -10.35 -33.17 4.07
CA PRO A 847 -9.07 -32.48 4.26
C PRO A 847 -8.34 -32.15 2.95
N PHE A 848 -8.49 -32.97 1.90
CA PHE A 848 -7.88 -32.74 0.60
C PHE A 848 -8.42 -31.46 -0.06
N PHE A 849 -9.76 -31.37 -0.21
CA PHE A 849 -10.34 -30.17 -0.83
C PHE A 849 -10.07 -28.90 -0.02
N PHE A 850 -10.05 -29.02 1.32
CA PHE A 850 -9.73 -27.90 2.17
C PHE A 850 -8.26 -27.45 2.02
N ALA A 851 -7.31 -28.39 1.97
CA ALA A 851 -5.89 -28.10 1.75
C ALA A 851 -5.64 -27.44 0.38
N ALA A 852 -6.22 -27.99 -0.70
CA ALA A 852 -6.09 -27.43 -2.02
C ALA A 852 -6.70 -26.01 -2.11
N ALA A 853 -7.91 -25.85 -1.59
CA ALA A 853 -8.59 -24.55 -1.60
C ALA A 853 -7.88 -23.48 -0.76
N SER A 854 -7.40 -23.82 0.44
CA SER A 854 -6.66 -22.87 1.31
C SER A 854 -5.32 -22.43 0.71
N THR A 855 -4.64 -23.34 -0.01
CA THR A 855 -3.39 -23.02 -0.73
C THR A 855 -3.65 -22.06 -1.88
N LEU A 856 -4.67 -22.33 -2.71
CA LEU A 856 -5.02 -21.49 -3.85
C LEU A 856 -5.62 -20.14 -3.44
N ALA A 857 -6.37 -20.09 -2.34
CA ALA A 857 -7.01 -18.87 -1.86
C ALA A 857 -6.00 -17.75 -1.56
N PHE A 858 -4.76 -18.09 -1.20
CA PHE A 858 -3.73 -17.11 -0.89
C PHE A 858 -3.34 -16.24 -2.10
N ALA A 859 -3.59 -16.71 -3.31
CA ALA A 859 -3.41 -15.92 -4.53
C ALA A 859 -4.24 -14.62 -4.51
N SER A 860 -5.44 -14.63 -3.86
CA SER A 860 -6.24 -13.41 -3.71
C SER A 860 -5.56 -12.37 -2.81
N ILE A 861 -4.88 -12.80 -1.74
CA ILE A 861 -4.10 -11.91 -0.87
C ILE A 861 -2.88 -11.35 -1.62
N LEU A 862 -2.17 -12.21 -2.38
CA LEU A 862 -1.05 -11.75 -3.20
C LEU A 862 -1.51 -10.73 -4.26
N MET A 863 -2.68 -10.91 -4.83
CA MET A 863 -3.27 -9.94 -5.75
C MET A 863 -3.67 -8.64 -5.04
N THR A 864 -4.30 -8.71 -3.86
CA THR A 864 -4.64 -7.55 -3.04
C THR A 864 -3.41 -6.72 -2.66
N TYR A 865 -2.30 -7.38 -2.33
CA TYR A 865 -1.09 -6.72 -1.85
C TYR A 865 -0.17 -6.30 -3.00
N PHE A 866 0.28 -7.23 -3.84
CA PHE A 866 1.22 -6.96 -4.92
C PHE A 866 0.52 -6.58 -6.23
N GLY A 867 -0.54 -7.29 -6.60
CA GLY A 867 -1.26 -7.07 -7.84
C GLY A 867 -1.79 -5.63 -7.94
N VAL A 868 -2.50 -5.19 -6.92
CA VAL A 868 -3.05 -3.83 -6.87
C VAL A 868 -1.94 -2.78 -6.81
N ASN A 869 -0.94 -2.94 -5.92
CA ASN A 869 0.08 -1.91 -5.73
C ASN A 869 0.99 -1.69 -6.96
N PHE A 870 1.23 -2.73 -7.77
CA PHE A 870 2.21 -2.65 -8.87
C PHE A 870 1.59 -2.69 -10.27
N TYR A 871 0.32 -3.09 -10.43
CA TYR A 871 -0.30 -3.32 -11.75
C TYR A 871 -1.64 -2.63 -11.96
N LEU A 872 -2.31 -2.19 -10.90
CA LEU A 872 -3.60 -1.50 -10.99
C LEU A 872 -3.46 -0.05 -10.51
N SER A 873 -4.18 0.85 -11.16
CA SER A 873 -4.29 2.26 -10.72
C SER A 873 -5.47 2.42 -9.77
N GLY A 874 -5.30 3.18 -8.69
CA GLY A 874 -6.37 3.45 -7.72
C GLY A 874 -5.95 4.47 -6.67
N MET A 875 -6.89 4.91 -5.83
CA MET A 875 -6.63 5.91 -4.78
C MET A 875 -5.66 5.41 -3.70
N HIS A 876 -5.57 4.11 -3.49
CA HIS A 876 -4.64 3.46 -2.57
C HIS A 876 -3.30 3.07 -3.21
N SER A 877 -2.99 3.54 -4.43
CA SER A 877 -1.71 3.28 -5.09
C SER A 877 -0.64 4.23 -4.57
N TYR A 878 -0.08 3.94 -3.40
CA TYR A 878 1.04 4.70 -2.80
C TYR A 878 2.41 4.23 -3.28
N ALA A 879 2.47 3.22 -4.15
CA ALA A 879 3.73 2.76 -4.73
C ALA A 879 4.19 3.75 -5.80
N THR A 880 5.25 4.50 -5.50
CA THR A 880 5.96 5.34 -6.47
C THR A 880 6.96 4.46 -7.22
N GLY A 881 6.86 4.40 -8.54
CA GLY A 881 7.85 3.72 -9.39
C GLY A 881 7.24 3.05 -10.62
N ASP A 882 8.12 2.60 -11.51
CA ASP A 882 7.72 1.88 -12.71
C ASP A 882 7.11 0.51 -12.38
N PRO A 883 6.07 0.06 -13.10
CA PRO A 883 5.51 -1.28 -12.94
C PRO A 883 6.59 -2.36 -13.09
N VAL A 884 6.72 -3.22 -12.09
CA VAL A 884 7.67 -4.34 -12.11
C VAL A 884 6.99 -5.52 -12.80
N PRO A 885 7.58 -6.11 -13.86
CA PRO A 885 6.97 -7.28 -14.51
C PRO A 885 6.88 -8.44 -13.52
N VAL A 886 5.83 -9.25 -13.67
CA VAL A 886 5.66 -10.45 -12.86
C VAL A 886 6.88 -11.36 -13.04
N PRO A 887 7.61 -11.69 -11.95
CA PRO A 887 8.79 -12.53 -12.06
C PRO A 887 8.46 -13.92 -12.60
N SER A 888 9.29 -14.48 -13.48
CA SER A 888 9.06 -15.78 -14.11
C SER A 888 8.85 -16.93 -13.10
N TRP A 889 9.47 -16.84 -11.93
CA TRP A 889 9.30 -17.85 -10.88
C TRP A 889 7.86 -17.92 -10.33
N VAL A 890 7.07 -16.87 -10.45
CA VAL A 890 5.63 -16.88 -10.04
C VAL A 890 4.85 -17.86 -10.92
N TYR A 891 5.07 -17.84 -12.22
CA TYR A 891 4.44 -18.78 -13.15
C TYR A 891 4.87 -20.22 -12.85
N ILE A 892 6.17 -20.44 -12.62
CA ILE A 892 6.73 -21.75 -12.27
C ILE A 892 6.10 -22.28 -10.98
N LEU A 893 6.00 -21.44 -9.94
CA LEU A 893 5.38 -21.81 -8.67
C LEU A 893 3.89 -22.16 -8.84
N THR A 894 3.17 -21.39 -9.65
CA THR A 894 1.75 -21.65 -9.94
C THR A 894 1.56 -23.02 -10.59
N VAL A 895 2.34 -23.33 -11.64
CA VAL A 895 2.31 -24.64 -12.29
C VAL A 895 2.67 -25.75 -11.30
N PHE A 896 3.70 -25.53 -10.48
CA PHE A 896 4.12 -26.49 -9.45
C PHE A 896 3.00 -26.81 -8.44
N VAL A 897 2.27 -25.79 -7.98
CA VAL A 897 1.14 -25.97 -7.05
C VAL A 897 0.02 -26.80 -7.70
N PHE A 898 -0.31 -26.54 -8.97
CA PHE A 898 -1.31 -27.36 -9.68
C PHE A 898 -0.85 -28.82 -9.87
N ILE A 899 0.40 -29.06 -10.21
CA ILE A 899 0.98 -30.41 -10.29
C ILE A 899 0.89 -31.10 -8.91
N LEU A 900 1.24 -30.40 -7.83
CA LEU A 900 1.16 -30.90 -6.46
C LEU A 900 -0.27 -31.31 -6.10
N ILE A 901 -1.26 -30.50 -6.40
CA ILE A 901 -2.68 -30.80 -6.18
C ILE A 901 -3.08 -32.02 -7.00
N GLY A 902 -2.67 -32.13 -8.27
CA GLY A 902 -2.93 -33.27 -9.13
C GLY A 902 -2.34 -34.57 -8.59
N LEU A 903 -1.10 -34.56 -8.12
CA LEU A 903 -0.46 -35.75 -7.50
C LEU A 903 -1.16 -36.13 -6.19
N ALA A 904 -1.45 -35.15 -5.32
CA ALA A 904 -2.12 -35.39 -4.04
C ALA A 904 -3.56 -35.93 -4.23
N SER A 905 -4.25 -35.57 -5.32
CA SER A 905 -5.62 -36.00 -5.63
C SER A 905 -5.75 -37.52 -5.80
N ARG A 906 -4.66 -38.22 -6.19
CA ARG A 906 -4.61 -39.65 -6.35
C ARG A 906 -4.86 -40.40 -5.04
N LYS A 907 -4.63 -39.75 -3.89
CA LYS A 907 -4.79 -40.34 -2.54
C LYS A 907 -5.70 -39.50 -1.64
N LYS A 908 -6.71 -38.84 -2.21
CA LYS A 908 -7.60 -37.87 -1.56
C LYS A 908 -8.57 -38.47 -0.51
N ASP A 909 -8.83 -39.77 -0.52
CA ASP A 909 -9.88 -40.39 0.27
C ASP A 909 -9.48 -40.60 1.73
N LEU A 910 -9.56 -39.52 2.51
CA LEU A 910 -9.25 -39.52 3.95
C LEU A 910 -10.50 -39.42 4.85
N GLY A 911 -11.68 -39.23 4.27
CA GLY A 911 -12.90 -38.98 5.03
C GLY A 911 -13.00 -37.60 5.68
N LYS A 912 -14.07 -37.34 6.40
CA LYS A 912 -14.35 -36.05 7.05
C LYS A 912 -13.57 -35.87 8.33
N LEU A 913 -13.25 -34.62 8.67
CA LEU A 913 -12.74 -34.26 9.98
C LEU A 913 -13.89 -34.40 11.01
N LYS A 914 -13.80 -35.40 11.91
CA LYS A 914 -14.74 -35.58 13.02
C LYS A 914 -14.31 -34.66 14.18
N LEU A 915 -15.12 -33.64 14.51
CA LEU A 915 -14.88 -32.64 15.56
C LEU A 915 -16.01 -32.73 16.60
#